data_80cf33ba4a20e554201c17d00cb2c15d
#
_entry.id   80cf33ba4a20e554201c17d00cb2c15d
#
_cell.length_a   1.000
_cell.length_b   1.000
_cell.length_c   1.000
_cell.angle_alpha   90.00
_cell.angle_beta   90.00
_cell.angle_gamma   90.00
#
_symmetry.space_group_name_H-M   'P 1'
#
loop_
_entity.id
_entity.type
_entity.pdbx_description
1 polymer ?
#
loop_
_entity_poly.entity_id
_entity_poly.type
_entity_poly.pdbx_seq_one_letter_code
_entity_poly.pdbx_strand_id
1 'polypeptide(L)'
;MHDLAGLADYDVLVIGGGLAGLTSAYTLQKQGARVALIEERGRPGGLICSGRFGDFTFDIGAEAFAAGAQEVKDLCGELDLPLVAPRGKSWIFHHERAGIPEGALPIPHGMLGIPASLDDPGIVGALSEAEMERARQDLTMGPEVGAEEATVSGLVTARLGQAVLEKVVAPVAGGIHSASTDRLNADTTLRGLRPALKEHGSLVKAVAALRGMKPGKPAVLAPEGGMFRLVETLAQRIEEGGGLILSHVRALDLAPVANESDAADSPAAAGSNQPGSAGWKVTVSNTKSGPTPGASPINIGEAVTVTLPQVVVALPGYLAAPMLCKVPGIEVGELPQGGPIAHVTLFVDCPALDAHPRGSGMLVQRPSSEDIENGCVGAKAITHYTSKWPWAEEAAGKGHHLLRVSYGWANGPEIPVSVEGALQDASRLLGVEISPDQLLGSMIIHWDGSLPPFTPQHREMTAKLLEEVQAYPGLELAGSWVAGSGIAAVVRQAQTIKLRGTGWISEAEDDALVLGTRASRLAVTQSETVASALRKHGLNVQLRQVRTAGDISRASLQKLGGVGVFAAQLRLALLERNCHLAVHSFKDLPTQPASGLKVAAIPSRADARDALCAAPGLTLETLPPGATVGTGSPRRAAQILALRPDLKIVDIRGNVPTRLGRVKSITAPQADFTDGRETREKISQGAHDLDAVILAAAGLDRIGLGAYASERFDPEQVLPAPAQGALAVEASEAALDAHPDLAAALEELNDLATALTSTAERAVLAELNAGCAAPVGAFAQMERGTLTLTATIISLDGTREVRISDSLQADPEKTFAEMLDQARELGESVARALLEAGGGELADLGASKARG
;
A
#
# COMPACT_ATOMS: atom_id res chain seq x y z
N MET A 1 -13.69 -25.03 14.54
CA MET A 1 -14.59 -24.52 13.49
C MET A 1 -14.85 -23.06 13.79
N HIS A 2 -14.67 -22.21 12.81
CA HIS A 2 -14.93 -20.77 12.96
C HIS A 2 -16.44 -20.48 12.85
N ASP A 3 -16.92 -19.46 13.55
CA ASP A 3 -18.22 -18.87 13.27
C ASP A 3 -18.10 -18.02 11.98
N LEU A 4 -18.68 -18.50 10.89
CA LEU A 4 -18.59 -17.88 9.59
C LEU A 4 -19.64 -16.78 9.34
N ALA A 5 -20.69 -16.72 10.15
CA ALA A 5 -21.74 -15.71 10.01
C ALA A 5 -21.21 -14.29 10.30
N GLY A 6 -20.28 -14.16 11.25
CA GLY A 6 -19.64 -12.89 11.59
C GLY A 6 -18.82 -12.24 10.45
N LEU A 7 -18.57 -12.95 9.33
CA LEU A 7 -17.95 -12.35 8.15
C LEU A 7 -18.82 -11.25 7.51
N ALA A 8 -20.13 -11.29 7.69
CA ALA A 8 -21.05 -10.26 7.19
C ALA A 8 -20.85 -8.88 7.85
N ASP A 9 -20.15 -8.81 8.99
CA ASP A 9 -19.88 -7.55 9.70
C ASP A 9 -18.72 -6.75 9.07
N TYR A 10 -18.04 -7.29 8.07
CA TYR A 10 -16.88 -6.66 7.42
C TYR A 10 -17.26 -5.91 6.12
N ASP A 11 -16.49 -4.87 5.80
CA ASP A 11 -16.71 -4.06 4.59
C ASP A 11 -16.15 -4.76 3.36
N VAL A 12 -15.10 -5.57 3.52
CA VAL A 12 -14.44 -6.32 2.45
C VAL A 12 -14.09 -7.73 2.88
N LEU A 13 -14.39 -8.71 2.02
CA LEU A 13 -13.87 -10.08 2.14
C LEU A 13 -12.77 -10.31 1.10
N VAL A 14 -11.58 -10.65 1.57
CA VAL A 14 -10.47 -11.08 0.71
C VAL A 14 -10.42 -12.62 0.71
N ILE A 15 -10.54 -13.21 -0.47
CA ILE A 15 -10.53 -14.67 -0.67
C ILE A 15 -9.14 -15.09 -1.14
N GLY A 16 -8.39 -15.74 -0.26
CA GLY A 16 -7.01 -16.21 -0.49
C GLY A 16 -5.97 -15.41 0.29
N GLY A 17 -5.23 -16.12 1.16
CA GLY A 17 -4.22 -15.58 2.07
C GLY A 17 -2.80 -15.51 1.49
N GLY A 18 -2.61 -15.55 0.17
CA GLY A 18 -1.31 -15.35 -0.47
C GLY A 18 -0.84 -13.89 -0.39
N LEU A 19 0.38 -13.59 -0.90
CA LEU A 19 0.95 -12.23 -0.91
C LEU A 19 -0.02 -11.19 -1.53
N ALA A 20 -0.72 -11.55 -2.62
CA ALA A 20 -1.70 -10.69 -3.26
C ALA A 20 -2.84 -10.32 -2.29
N GLY A 21 -3.45 -11.32 -1.67
CA GLY A 21 -4.56 -11.11 -0.74
C GLY A 21 -4.14 -10.36 0.52
N LEU A 22 -3.00 -10.71 1.12
CA LEU A 22 -2.47 -10.00 2.29
C LEU A 22 -2.13 -8.54 1.98
N THR A 23 -1.50 -8.27 0.82
CA THR A 23 -1.20 -6.89 0.39
C THR A 23 -2.48 -6.12 0.10
N SER A 24 -3.48 -6.74 -0.55
CA SER A 24 -4.79 -6.12 -0.80
C SER A 24 -5.53 -5.80 0.50
N ALA A 25 -5.56 -6.75 1.44
CA ALA A 25 -6.18 -6.59 2.76
C ALA A 25 -5.54 -5.45 3.54
N TYR A 26 -4.20 -5.43 3.62
CA TYR A 26 -3.45 -4.36 4.27
C TYR A 26 -3.68 -3.00 3.61
N THR A 27 -3.69 -2.95 2.27
CA THR A 27 -3.96 -1.73 1.49
C THR A 27 -5.36 -1.19 1.74
N LEU A 28 -6.37 -2.05 1.73
CA LEU A 28 -7.77 -1.67 1.99
C LEU A 28 -7.99 -1.25 3.45
N GLN A 29 -7.34 -1.93 4.40
CA GLN A 29 -7.38 -1.53 5.80
C GLN A 29 -6.76 -0.15 6.03
N LYS A 30 -5.64 0.18 5.35
CA LYS A 30 -5.07 1.53 5.34
C LYS A 30 -6.02 2.59 4.77
N GLN A 31 -6.93 2.20 3.88
CA GLN A 31 -8.01 3.05 3.35
C GLN A 31 -9.21 3.14 4.31
N GLY A 32 -9.20 2.41 5.43
CA GLY A 32 -10.21 2.46 6.48
C GLY A 32 -11.25 1.35 6.44
N ALA A 33 -11.10 0.33 5.59
CA ALA A 33 -11.99 -0.81 5.55
C ALA A 33 -11.84 -1.73 6.77
N ARG A 34 -12.94 -2.28 7.25
CA ARG A 34 -12.92 -3.50 8.08
C ARG A 34 -12.76 -4.67 7.13
N VAL A 35 -11.61 -5.33 7.20
CA VAL A 35 -11.26 -6.39 6.26
C VAL A 35 -11.31 -7.75 6.96
N ALA A 36 -12.00 -8.71 6.34
CA ALA A 36 -11.86 -10.12 6.64
C ALA A 36 -11.09 -10.80 5.50
N LEU A 37 -10.16 -11.68 5.83
CA LEU A 37 -9.42 -12.51 4.90
C LEU A 37 -9.63 -13.98 5.24
N ILE A 38 -9.95 -14.78 4.23
CA ILE A 38 -10.08 -16.24 4.38
C ILE A 38 -9.01 -16.97 3.58
N GLU A 39 -8.46 -18.01 4.18
CA GLU A 39 -7.46 -18.91 3.59
C GLU A 39 -7.90 -20.36 3.80
N GLU A 40 -7.92 -21.16 2.73
CA GLU A 40 -8.37 -22.57 2.81
C GLU A 40 -7.40 -23.48 3.55
N ARG A 41 -6.12 -23.11 3.60
CA ARG A 41 -5.06 -23.87 4.28
C ARG A 41 -4.88 -23.40 5.72
N GLY A 42 -4.05 -24.12 6.50
CA GLY A 42 -3.82 -23.84 7.92
C GLY A 42 -3.02 -22.56 8.22
N ARG A 43 -2.56 -21.84 7.19
CA ARG A 43 -1.78 -20.60 7.34
C ARG A 43 -1.83 -19.74 6.09
N PRO A 44 -1.80 -18.40 6.21
CA PRO A 44 -1.59 -17.51 5.08
C PRO A 44 -0.14 -17.58 4.56
N GLY A 45 0.11 -16.95 3.41
CA GLY A 45 1.43 -16.80 2.77
C GLY A 45 1.49 -17.32 1.34
N GLY A 46 0.69 -18.33 0.98
CA GLY A 46 0.67 -18.91 -0.36
C GLY A 46 2.05 -19.46 -0.75
N LEU A 47 2.63 -18.91 -1.84
CA LEU A 47 3.98 -19.28 -2.32
C LEU A 47 5.14 -18.67 -1.51
N ILE A 48 4.87 -17.79 -0.58
CA ILE A 48 5.85 -17.23 0.38
C ILE A 48 5.55 -17.85 1.73
N CYS A 49 6.33 -18.84 2.12
CA CYS A 49 6.04 -19.56 3.35
C CYS A 49 7.30 -20.17 3.96
N SER A 50 7.24 -20.42 5.26
CA SER A 50 8.32 -20.97 6.04
C SER A 50 8.22 -22.48 6.19
N GLY A 51 9.39 -23.11 6.30
CA GLY A 51 9.61 -24.45 6.86
C GLY A 51 10.43 -24.36 8.14
N ARG A 52 10.52 -25.47 8.88
CA ARG A 52 11.23 -25.47 10.16
C ARG A 52 11.94 -26.81 10.40
N PHE A 53 13.20 -26.72 10.86
CA PHE A 53 13.91 -27.85 11.44
C PHE A 53 14.41 -27.47 12.84
N GLY A 54 13.89 -28.12 13.87
CA GLY A 54 14.14 -27.67 15.25
C GLY A 54 13.72 -26.21 15.46
N ASP A 55 14.66 -25.35 15.86
CA ASP A 55 14.45 -23.92 16.05
C ASP A 55 14.79 -23.07 14.81
N PHE A 56 15.38 -23.68 13.79
CA PHE A 56 15.74 -23.01 12.55
C PHE A 56 14.54 -22.91 11.60
N THR A 57 14.09 -21.68 11.33
CA THR A 57 13.01 -21.37 10.38
C THR A 57 13.60 -20.79 9.11
N PHE A 58 13.08 -21.18 7.94
CA PHE A 58 13.62 -20.84 6.62
C PHE A 58 12.53 -20.77 5.56
N ASP A 59 12.85 -20.15 4.41
CA ASP A 59 11.92 -20.11 3.26
C ASP A 59 11.84 -21.46 2.53
N ILE A 60 10.63 -21.95 2.31
CA ILE A 60 10.38 -23.13 1.47
C ILE A 60 9.79 -22.78 0.10
N GLY A 61 9.33 -21.56 -0.07
CA GLY A 61 8.82 -20.98 -1.32
C GLY A 61 9.79 -19.99 -1.95
N ALA A 62 9.29 -18.79 -2.27
CA ALA A 62 10.13 -17.71 -2.79
C ALA A 62 11.12 -17.23 -1.73
N GLU A 63 12.40 -17.04 -2.12
CA GLU A 63 13.50 -16.66 -1.21
C GLU A 63 13.92 -15.20 -1.32
N ALA A 64 13.52 -14.52 -2.39
CA ALA A 64 13.97 -13.16 -2.69
C ALA A 64 13.10 -12.49 -3.74
N PHE A 65 13.19 -11.18 -3.82
CA PHE A 65 12.60 -10.37 -4.89
C PHE A 65 13.66 -9.54 -5.63
N ALA A 66 13.33 -9.09 -6.84
CA ALA A 66 14.26 -8.29 -7.65
C ALA A 66 14.65 -6.98 -6.94
N ALA A 67 15.94 -6.69 -6.84
CA ALA A 67 16.45 -5.49 -6.16
C ALA A 67 15.96 -4.15 -6.79
N GLY A 68 15.49 -4.18 -8.04
CA GLY A 68 14.83 -3.06 -8.71
C GLY A 68 13.36 -2.83 -8.33
N ALA A 69 12.73 -3.73 -7.56
CA ALA A 69 11.32 -3.64 -7.18
C ALA A 69 11.10 -2.60 -6.07
N GLN A 70 10.86 -1.36 -6.44
CA GLN A 70 10.72 -0.26 -5.47
C GLN A 70 9.48 -0.44 -4.61
N GLU A 71 8.35 -0.88 -5.18
CA GLU A 71 7.09 -1.16 -4.50
C GLU A 71 7.22 -2.19 -3.35
N VAL A 72 8.08 -3.19 -3.52
CA VAL A 72 8.34 -4.18 -2.47
C VAL A 72 9.25 -3.62 -1.38
N LYS A 73 10.24 -2.80 -1.76
CA LYS A 73 11.09 -2.10 -0.79
C LYS A 73 10.30 -1.14 0.07
N ASP A 74 9.39 -0.37 -0.55
CA ASP A 74 8.54 0.58 0.14
C ASP A 74 7.61 -0.16 1.12
N LEU A 75 7.02 -1.28 0.69
CA LEU A 75 6.21 -2.14 1.55
C LEU A 75 7.02 -2.69 2.73
N CYS A 76 8.22 -3.21 2.49
CA CYS A 76 9.11 -3.68 3.57
C CYS A 76 9.49 -2.53 4.53
N GLY A 77 9.74 -1.33 4.00
CA GLY A 77 10.00 -0.13 4.82
C GLY A 77 8.81 0.27 5.69
N GLU A 78 7.58 0.19 5.17
CA GLU A 78 6.36 0.43 5.94
C GLU A 78 6.14 -0.60 7.06
N LEU A 79 6.62 -1.82 6.84
CA LEU A 79 6.49 -2.93 7.78
C LEU A 79 7.68 -3.05 8.75
N ASP A 80 8.62 -2.11 8.72
CA ASP A 80 9.85 -2.09 9.54
C ASP A 80 10.71 -3.37 9.32
N LEU A 81 10.75 -3.91 8.10
CA LEU A 81 11.53 -5.08 7.72
C LEU A 81 12.83 -4.65 7.06
N PRO A 82 14.00 -4.82 7.71
CA PRO A 82 15.30 -4.54 7.11
C PRO A 82 15.57 -5.50 5.95
N LEU A 83 16.20 -4.99 4.88
CA LEU A 83 16.49 -5.74 3.68
C LEU A 83 17.96 -6.12 3.63
N VAL A 84 18.24 -7.36 3.23
CA VAL A 84 19.58 -7.92 3.08
C VAL A 84 19.80 -8.41 1.65
N ALA A 85 21.07 -8.34 1.22
CA ALA A 85 21.51 -8.88 -0.06
C ALA A 85 22.12 -10.28 0.15
N PRO A 86 21.99 -11.19 -0.84
CA PRO A 86 22.66 -12.48 -0.77
C PRO A 86 24.18 -12.33 -0.85
N ARG A 87 24.90 -13.26 -0.19
CA ARG A 87 26.36 -13.41 -0.32
C ARG A 87 26.71 -14.38 -1.44
N GLY A 88 27.97 -14.35 -1.85
CA GLY A 88 28.54 -15.29 -2.79
C GLY A 88 28.18 -15.04 -4.25
N LYS A 89 28.72 -15.87 -5.13
CA LYS A 89 28.43 -15.88 -6.57
C LYS A 89 27.52 -17.05 -6.91
N SER A 90 26.72 -16.92 -7.95
CA SER A 90 25.94 -18.01 -8.51
C SER A 90 26.67 -18.63 -9.70
N TRP A 91 26.45 -19.92 -9.93
CA TRP A 91 27.16 -20.72 -10.91
C TRP A 91 26.18 -21.39 -11.88
N ILE A 92 26.68 -21.84 -13.05
CA ILE A 92 26.01 -22.75 -13.98
C ILE A 92 26.76 -24.07 -13.99
N PHE A 93 26.05 -25.18 -13.78
CA PHE A 93 26.58 -26.51 -13.92
C PHE A 93 26.31 -27.03 -15.34
N HIS A 94 27.36 -27.52 -16.00
CA HIS A 94 27.32 -28.10 -17.33
C HIS A 94 27.52 -29.62 -17.22
N HIS A 95 26.69 -30.38 -17.96
CA HIS A 95 26.90 -31.79 -18.14
C HIS A 95 28.09 -32.07 -19.07
N GLU A 96 28.73 -33.24 -18.92
CA GLU A 96 29.79 -33.62 -19.80
C GLU A 96 29.29 -33.70 -21.26
N ARG A 97 29.95 -33.00 -22.15
CA ARG A 97 29.67 -33.01 -23.59
C ARG A 97 31.00 -32.96 -24.37
N ALA A 98 30.98 -33.33 -25.66
CA ALA A 98 32.14 -33.35 -26.52
C ALA A 98 32.98 -32.05 -26.40
N GLY A 99 34.13 -32.15 -25.79
CA GLY A 99 35.10 -31.06 -25.58
C GLY A 99 34.91 -30.18 -24.34
N ILE A 100 33.91 -30.43 -23.49
CA ILE A 100 33.69 -29.72 -22.21
C ILE A 100 33.44 -30.75 -21.12
N PRO A 101 34.31 -30.89 -20.12
CA PRO A 101 34.09 -31.79 -18.99
C PRO A 101 32.95 -31.31 -18.12
N GLU A 102 32.28 -32.23 -17.44
CA GLU A 102 31.30 -31.89 -16.40
C GLU A 102 31.93 -30.91 -15.40
N GLY A 103 31.23 -29.84 -15.09
CA GLY A 103 31.71 -28.83 -14.17
C GLY A 103 30.85 -27.60 -14.01
N ALA A 104 31.30 -26.72 -13.13
CA ALA A 104 30.60 -25.49 -12.85
C ALA A 104 31.42 -24.26 -13.23
N LEU A 105 30.74 -23.30 -13.85
CA LEU A 105 31.28 -21.98 -14.24
C LEU A 105 30.47 -20.87 -13.60
N PRO A 106 31.07 -19.72 -13.22
CA PRO A 106 30.33 -18.60 -12.67
C PRO A 106 29.36 -18.04 -13.71
N ILE A 107 28.17 -17.61 -13.27
CA ILE A 107 27.24 -16.88 -14.15
C ILE A 107 27.91 -15.58 -14.61
N PRO A 108 27.96 -15.27 -15.90
CA PRO A 108 28.58 -14.05 -16.39
C PRO A 108 27.83 -12.81 -15.88
N HIS A 109 28.57 -11.73 -15.68
CA HIS A 109 27.95 -10.45 -15.39
C HIS A 109 27.13 -9.97 -16.58
N GLY A 110 25.84 -9.67 -16.36
CA GLY A 110 24.97 -9.29 -17.46
C GLY A 110 23.47 -9.28 -17.08
N MET A 111 22.63 -9.54 -18.07
CA MET A 111 21.17 -9.57 -17.91
C MET A 111 20.64 -10.94 -18.34
N LEU A 112 20.04 -11.69 -17.41
CA LEU A 112 19.45 -13.03 -17.66
C LEU A 112 20.44 -14.00 -18.32
N GLY A 113 21.73 -13.95 -17.97
CA GLY A 113 22.77 -14.74 -18.59
C GLY A 113 23.34 -14.16 -19.89
N ILE A 114 22.72 -13.15 -20.48
CA ILE A 114 23.31 -12.40 -21.63
C ILE A 114 24.47 -11.57 -21.07
N PRO A 115 25.72 -11.79 -21.55
CA PRO A 115 26.90 -11.17 -20.97
C PRO A 115 27.01 -9.68 -21.28
N ALA A 116 27.55 -8.91 -20.35
CA ALA A 116 27.96 -7.52 -20.57
C ALA A 116 29.37 -7.43 -21.20
N SER A 117 30.13 -8.52 -21.21
CA SER A 117 31.44 -8.66 -21.88
C SER A 117 31.66 -10.09 -22.32
N LEU A 118 32.25 -10.28 -23.51
CA LEU A 118 32.63 -11.59 -24.02
C LEU A 118 33.94 -12.10 -23.39
N ASP A 119 34.66 -11.27 -22.64
CA ASP A 119 35.86 -11.65 -21.90
C ASP A 119 35.53 -12.13 -20.46
N ASP A 120 34.24 -12.21 -20.11
CA ASP A 120 33.81 -12.70 -18.80
C ASP A 120 34.20 -14.19 -18.62
N PRO A 121 34.82 -14.58 -17.49
CA PRO A 121 35.23 -15.97 -17.26
C PRO A 121 34.13 -17.01 -17.43
N GLY A 122 32.86 -16.64 -17.12
CA GLY A 122 31.70 -17.53 -17.30
C GLY A 122 31.38 -17.79 -18.78
N ILE A 123 31.74 -16.88 -19.70
CA ILE A 123 31.58 -17.05 -21.15
C ILE A 123 32.80 -17.76 -21.74
N VAL A 124 33.99 -17.29 -21.41
CA VAL A 124 35.24 -17.87 -21.93
C VAL A 124 35.35 -19.36 -21.59
N GLY A 125 34.97 -19.76 -20.38
CA GLY A 125 34.98 -21.17 -19.97
C GLY A 125 33.86 -22.02 -20.56
N ALA A 126 32.77 -21.42 -21.02
CA ALA A 126 31.58 -22.13 -21.55
C ALA A 126 31.64 -22.43 -23.05
N LEU A 127 32.38 -21.61 -23.83
CA LEU A 127 32.36 -21.65 -25.28
C LEU A 127 33.68 -22.19 -25.86
N SER A 128 33.60 -22.97 -26.94
CA SER A 128 34.72 -23.28 -27.80
C SER A 128 35.15 -22.04 -28.57
N GLU A 129 36.33 -22.08 -29.19
CA GLU A 129 36.84 -20.95 -29.99
C GLU A 129 35.93 -20.58 -31.16
N ALA A 130 35.36 -21.56 -31.86
CA ALA A 130 34.41 -21.34 -32.96
C ALA A 130 33.08 -20.71 -32.47
N GLU A 131 32.57 -21.14 -31.36
CA GLU A 131 31.35 -20.55 -30.72
C GLU A 131 31.63 -19.13 -30.24
N MET A 132 32.80 -18.89 -29.66
CA MET A 132 33.23 -17.54 -29.27
C MET A 132 33.36 -16.61 -30.46
N GLU A 133 33.92 -17.07 -31.58
CA GLU A 133 34.00 -16.27 -32.80
C GLU A 133 32.61 -15.93 -33.37
N ARG A 134 31.66 -16.88 -33.29
CA ARG A 134 30.26 -16.63 -33.63
C ARG A 134 29.63 -15.54 -32.70
N ALA A 135 29.90 -15.59 -31.41
CA ALA A 135 29.40 -14.59 -30.44
C ALA A 135 30.00 -13.20 -30.66
N ARG A 136 31.29 -13.12 -31.05
CA ARG A 136 31.98 -11.86 -31.37
C ARG A 136 31.38 -11.13 -32.55
N GLN A 137 30.70 -11.80 -33.47
CA GLN A 137 30.02 -11.16 -34.59
C GLN A 137 28.97 -10.12 -34.11
N ASP A 138 28.34 -10.28 -32.94
CA ASP A 138 27.46 -9.31 -32.36
C ASP A 138 28.05 -7.89 -32.27
N LEU A 139 29.36 -7.78 -32.05
CA LEU A 139 30.05 -6.49 -31.89
C LEU A 139 30.09 -5.66 -33.18
N THR A 140 29.88 -6.31 -34.34
CA THR A 140 29.96 -5.72 -35.70
C THR A 140 28.65 -5.80 -36.46
N MET A 141 27.65 -6.52 -35.99
CA MET A 141 26.31 -6.57 -36.59
C MET A 141 25.57 -5.25 -36.42
N GLY A 142 24.75 -4.89 -37.43
CA GLY A 142 23.86 -3.73 -37.33
C GLY A 142 22.72 -3.95 -36.31
N PRO A 143 22.07 -2.88 -35.84
CA PRO A 143 21.00 -2.96 -34.84
C PRO A 143 19.73 -3.66 -35.33
N GLU A 144 19.58 -3.84 -36.66
CA GLU A 144 18.43 -4.51 -37.28
C GLU A 144 18.43 -6.03 -37.08
N VAL A 145 19.61 -6.64 -36.87
CA VAL A 145 19.70 -8.08 -36.65
C VAL A 145 19.01 -8.46 -35.32
N GLY A 146 17.99 -9.32 -35.40
CA GLY A 146 17.21 -9.74 -34.26
C GLY A 146 16.23 -8.68 -33.72
N ALA A 147 16.05 -7.54 -34.40
CA ALA A 147 15.15 -6.47 -33.93
C ALA A 147 13.67 -6.90 -33.89
N GLU A 148 13.25 -7.78 -34.79
CA GLU A 148 11.88 -8.30 -34.90
C GLU A 148 11.64 -9.60 -34.08
N GLU A 149 12.68 -10.15 -33.47
CA GLU A 149 12.56 -11.40 -32.71
C GLU A 149 11.73 -11.20 -31.46
N ALA A 150 10.58 -11.86 -31.38
CA ALA A 150 9.63 -11.72 -30.29
C ALA A 150 10.08 -12.40 -28.97
N THR A 151 10.98 -13.40 -29.07
CA THR A 151 11.37 -14.26 -27.96
C THR A 151 12.82 -14.01 -27.52
N VAL A 152 13.14 -14.35 -26.27
CA VAL A 152 14.52 -14.30 -25.76
C VAL A 152 15.39 -15.26 -26.57
N SER A 153 14.91 -16.44 -26.91
CA SER A 153 15.59 -17.45 -27.72
C SER A 153 15.96 -16.88 -29.11
N GLY A 154 14.99 -16.33 -29.84
CA GLY A 154 15.23 -15.75 -31.18
C GLY A 154 16.27 -14.63 -31.13
N LEU A 155 16.11 -13.66 -30.25
CA LEU A 155 17.00 -12.53 -30.11
C LEU A 155 18.45 -12.96 -29.80
N VAL A 156 18.65 -13.83 -28.81
CA VAL A 156 19.97 -14.30 -28.40
C VAL A 156 20.63 -15.14 -29.48
N THR A 157 19.89 -16.05 -30.13
CA THR A 157 20.41 -16.89 -31.22
C THR A 157 20.81 -16.04 -32.42
N ALA A 158 19.99 -15.07 -32.81
CA ALA A 158 20.31 -14.16 -33.93
C ALA A 158 21.59 -13.37 -33.69
N ARG A 159 21.83 -12.90 -32.46
CA ARG A 159 22.92 -12.02 -32.08
C ARG A 159 24.19 -12.78 -31.65
N LEU A 160 24.06 -13.69 -30.69
CA LEU A 160 25.19 -14.35 -30.02
C LEU A 160 25.40 -15.81 -30.45
N GLY A 161 24.43 -16.39 -31.14
CA GLY A 161 24.47 -17.79 -31.55
C GLY A 161 23.82 -18.76 -30.58
N GLN A 162 23.55 -19.96 -31.06
CA GLN A 162 22.85 -21.04 -30.34
C GLN A 162 23.60 -21.48 -29.09
N ALA A 163 24.93 -21.53 -29.14
CA ALA A 163 25.76 -22.00 -28.02
C ALA A 163 25.64 -21.09 -26.79
N VAL A 164 25.63 -19.77 -26.97
CA VAL A 164 25.42 -18.82 -25.84
C VAL A 164 24.02 -18.97 -25.27
N LEU A 165 23.01 -19.20 -26.14
CA LEU A 165 21.65 -19.47 -25.66
C LEU A 165 21.61 -20.73 -24.78
N GLU A 166 22.10 -21.85 -25.27
CA GLU A 166 21.96 -23.15 -24.60
C GLU A 166 22.82 -23.29 -23.35
N LYS A 167 24.08 -22.79 -23.42
CA LYS A 167 25.04 -23.01 -22.35
C LYS A 167 24.96 -21.98 -21.24
N VAL A 168 24.45 -20.77 -21.52
CA VAL A 168 24.50 -19.67 -20.57
C VAL A 168 23.12 -19.05 -20.31
N VAL A 169 22.41 -18.64 -21.36
CA VAL A 169 21.16 -17.88 -21.18
C VAL A 169 19.99 -18.79 -20.75
N ALA A 170 19.84 -19.95 -21.39
CA ALA A 170 18.74 -20.87 -21.11
C ALA A 170 18.76 -21.43 -19.68
N PRO A 171 19.92 -21.83 -19.10
CA PRO A 171 19.98 -22.23 -17.69
C PRO A 171 19.55 -21.12 -16.75
N VAL A 172 19.99 -19.88 -16.99
CA VAL A 172 19.65 -18.73 -16.15
C VAL A 172 18.16 -18.36 -16.30
N ALA A 173 17.66 -18.28 -17.51
CA ALA A 173 16.25 -17.96 -17.79
C ALA A 173 15.30 -19.02 -17.25
N GLY A 174 15.63 -20.31 -17.47
CA GLY A 174 14.85 -21.43 -16.97
C GLY A 174 14.82 -21.52 -15.45
N GLY A 175 15.95 -21.20 -14.79
CA GLY A 175 16.05 -21.17 -13.34
C GLY A 175 15.23 -20.03 -12.72
N ILE A 176 15.20 -18.86 -13.35
CA ILE A 176 14.51 -17.68 -12.83
C ILE A 176 12.99 -17.70 -13.16
N HIS A 177 12.63 -18.03 -14.40
CA HIS A 177 11.26 -17.93 -14.89
C HIS A 177 10.50 -19.25 -14.93
N SER A 178 11.15 -20.37 -14.66
CA SER A 178 10.58 -21.74 -14.80
C SER A 178 9.87 -21.95 -16.14
N ALA A 179 10.34 -21.28 -17.19
CA ALA A 179 9.83 -21.32 -18.55
C ALA A 179 11.00 -21.41 -19.54
N SER A 180 10.77 -22.02 -20.71
CA SER A 180 11.79 -22.08 -21.75
C SER A 180 11.91 -20.73 -22.48
N THR A 181 13.11 -20.43 -22.98
CA THR A 181 13.47 -19.13 -23.60
C THR A 181 12.68 -18.82 -24.87
N ASP A 182 12.14 -19.82 -25.56
CA ASP A 182 11.23 -19.68 -26.72
C ASP A 182 9.82 -19.22 -26.33
N ARG A 183 9.42 -19.36 -25.07
CA ARG A 183 8.15 -18.88 -24.51
C ARG A 183 8.27 -17.55 -23.78
N LEU A 184 9.49 -17.07 -23.54
CA LEU A 184 9.74 -15.78 -22.87
C LEU A 184 9.76 -14.65 -23.93
N ASN A 185 8.84 -13.71 -23.79
CA ASN A 185 8.80 -12.52 -24.63
C ASN A 185 9.98 -11.60 -24.32
N ALA A 186 10.77 -11.22 -25.35
CA ALA A 186 11.98 -10.42 -25.18
C ALA A 186 11.72 -9.06 -24.53
N ASP A 187 10.67 -8.33 -24.94
CA ASP A 187 10.39 -6.98 -24.47
C ASP A 187 9.97 -6.90 -23.02
N THR A 188 9.22 -7.90 -22.56
CA THR A 188 8.74 -7.95 -21.18
C THR A 188 9.76 -8.51 -20.21
N THR A 189 10.58 -9.46 -20.68
CA THR A 189 11.61 -10.12 -19.86
C THR A 189 12.89 -9.29 -19.78
N LEU A 190 13.27 -8.63 -20.89
CA LEU A 190 14.50 -7.86 -21.04
C LEU A 190 14.17 -6.36 -21.25
N ARG A 191 13.47 -5.78 -20.28
CA ARG A 191 12.98 -4.39 -20.36
C ARG A 191 14.11 -3.40 -20.64
N GLY A 192 13.88 -2.51 -21.63
CA GLY A 192 14.84 -1.49 -22.03
C GLY A 192 15.94 -1.98 -22.97
N LEU A 193 16.02 -3.29 -23.27
CA LEU A 193 17.09 -3.84 -24.08
C LEU A 193 17.00 -3.44 -25.56
N ARG A 194 15.80 -3.40 -26.18
CA ARG A 194 15.67 -2.99 -27.59
C ARG A 194 16.07 -1.54 -27.86
N PRO A 195 15.64 -0.53 -27.08
CA PRO A 195 16.16 0.83 -27.22
C PRO A 195 17.67 0.88 -27.09
N ALA A 196 18.24 0.19 -26.10
CA ALA A 196 19.69 0.14 -25.92
C ALA A 196 20.41 -0.59 -27.06
N LEU A 197 19.85 -1.66 -27.62
CA LEU A 197 20.37 -2.36 -28.79
C LEU A 197 20.39 -1.44 -30.02
N LYS A 198 19.32 -0.68 -30.24
CA LYS A 198 19.25 0.31 -31.34
C LYS A 198 20.30 1.40 -31.17
N GLU A 199 20.56 1.86 -29.96
CA GLU A 199 21.55 2.91 -29.66
C GLU A 199 22.99 2.41 -29.77
N HIS A 200 23.29 1.21 -29.27
CA HIS A 200 24.66 0.71 -29.15
C HIS A 200 25.05 -0.29 -30.25
N GLY A 201 24.12 -0.75 -31.08
CA GLY A 201 24.33 -1.62 -32.23
C GLY A 201 24.70 -3.07 -31.91
N SER A 202 25.00 -3.40 -30.66
CA SER A 202 25.44 -4.73 -30.18
C SER A 202 24.65 -5.12 -28.95
N LEU A 203 24.22 -6.39 -28.84
CA LEU A 203 23.50 -6.91 -27.70
C LEU A 203 24.37 -6.87 -26.42
N VAL A 204 25.64 -7.26 -26.54
CA VAL A 204 26.60 -7.19 -25.44
C VAL A 204 26.80 -5.76 -24.94
N LYS A 205 27.01 -4.80 -25.86
CA LYS A 205 27.14 -3.38 -25.51
C LYS A 205 25.87 -2.79 -24.90
N ALA A 206 24.69 -3.17 -25.39
CA ALA A 206 23.39 -2.77 -24.83
C ALA A 206 23.21 -3.26 -23.39
N VAL A 207 23.56 -4.52 -23.14
CA VAL A 207 23.53 -5.09 -21.76
C VAL A 207 24.54 -4.37 -20.85
N ALA A 208 25.74 -4.10 -21.34
CA ALA A 208 26.76 -3.35 -20.59
C ALA A 208 26.29 -1.93 -20.24
N ALA A 209 25.61 -1.24 -21.14
CA ALA A 209 25.05 0.10 -20.91
C ALA A 209 23.94 0.08 -19.84
N LEU A 210 23.03 -0.90 -19.90
CA LEU A 210 21.92 -1.02 -18.96
C LEU A 210 22.35 -1.46 -17.55
N ARG A 211 23.38 -2.33 -17.44
CA ARG A 211 23.82 -2.88 -16.16
C ARG A 211 24.96 -2.11 -15.52
N GLY A 212 25.65 -1.27 -16.28
CA GLY A 212 26.88 -0.62 -15.90
C GLY A 212 28.06 -1.60 -15.88
N MET A 213 29.26 -1.08 -16.11
CA MET A 213 30.52 -1.88 -16.14
C MET A 213 31.01 -2.32 -14.75
N LYS A 214 30.37 -1.89 -13.66
CA LYS A 214 30.80 -2.22 -12.31
C LYS A 214 29.92 -3.29 -11.68
N PRO A 215 30.46 -4.48 -11.32
CA PRO A 215 29.78 -5.40 -10.43
C PRO A 215 29.64 -4.73 -9.04
N GLY A 216 28.46 -4.65 -8.47
CA GLY A 216 28.30 -4.05 -7.13
C GLY A 216 26.89 -3.86 -6.62
N LYS A 217 25.87 -3.86 -7.46
CA LYS A 217 24.49 -3.84 -6.99
C LYS A 217 23.91 -5.26 -6.96
N PRO A 218 23.31 -5.69 -5.84
CA PRO A 218 22.69 -7.01 -5.77
C PRO A 218 21.56 -7.12 -6.79
N ALA A 219 21.40 -8.31 -7.40
CA ALA A 219 20.30 -8.56 -8.34
C ALA A 219 18.96 -8.78 -7.60
N VAL A 220 19.02 -9.30 -6.38
CA VAL A 220 17.87 -9.63 -5.54
C VAL A 220 18.09 -9.16 -4.11
N LEU A 221 17.01 -8.98 -3.37
CA LEU A 221 16.96 -8.65 -1.94
C LEU A 221 15.94 -9.56 -1.25
N ALA A 222 16.06 -9.71 0.06
CA ALA A 222 15.06 -10.32 0.92
C ALA A 222 14.97 -9.57 2.26
N PRO A 223 13.86 -9.66 3.00
CA PRO A 223 13.83 -9.27 4.41
C PRO A 223 14.86 -10.09 5.21
N GLU A 224 15.50 -9.46 6.18
CA GLU A 224 16.35 -10.17 7.14
C GLU A 224 15.49 -11.19 7.90
N GLY A 225 16.00 -12.42 7.99
CA GLY A 225 15.24 -13.54 8.56
C GLY A 225 14.40 -14.32 7.56
N GLY A 226 14.31 -13.88 6.27
CA GLY A 226 13.65 -14.61 5.18
C GLY A 226 12.42 -13.89 4.61
N MET A 227 12.02 -14.30 3.40
CA MET A 227 10.84 -13.77 2.71
C MET A 227 9.53 -14.02 3.47
N PHE A 228 9.45 -15.13 4.20
CA PHE A 228 8.26 -15.45 5.00
C PHE A 228 7.94 -14.38 6.04
N ARG A 229 8.93 -13.61 6.51
CA ARG A 229 8.73 -12.48 7.41
C ARG A 229 7.79 -11.43 6.82
N LEU A 230 7.83 -11.22 5.49
CA LEU A 230 6.96 -10.27 4.82
C LEU A 230 5.47 -10.64 4.99
N VAL A 231 5.12 -11.90 4.76
CA VAL A 231 3.71 -12.34 4.85
C VAL A 231 3.25 -12.50 6.30
N GLU A 232 4.12 -12.93 7.21
CA GLU A 232 3.82 -13.00 8.64
C GLU A 232 3.59 -11.59 9.23
N THR A 233 4.45 -10.62 8.89
CA THR A 233 4.29 -9.24 9.35
C THR A 233 3.05 -8.57 8.74
N LEU A 234 2.74 -8.83 7.46
CA LEU A 234 1.48 -8.35 6.85
C LEU A 234 0.27 -8.91 7.60
N ALA A 235 0.24 -10.22 7.88
CA ALA A 235 -0.85 -10.83 8.62
C ALA A 235 -0.98 -10.22 10.03
N GLN A 236 0.12 -10.08 10.75
CA GLN A 236 0.14 -9.44 12.06
C GLN A 236 -0.37 -7.99 12.01
N ARG A 237 0.07 -7.18 11.03
CA ARG A 237 -0.37 -5.78 10.89
C ARG A 237 -1.85 -5.67 10.56
N ILE A 238 -2.40 -6.62 9.78
CA ILE A 238 -3.84 -6.69 9.49
C ILE A 238 -4.62 -6.96 10.78
N GLU A 239 -4.20 -7.94 11.59
CA GLU A 239 -4.86 -8.28 12.86
C GLU A 239 -4.73 -7.16 13.91
N GLU A 240 -3.54 -6.56 14.05
CA GLU A 240 -3.31 -5.39 14.92
C GLU A 240 -4.18 -4.18 14.53
N GLY A 241 -4.49 -4.03 13.26
CA GLY A 241 -5.39 -3.01 12.73
C GLY A 241 -6.88 -3.36 12.86
N GLY A 242 -7.23 -4.47 13.51
CA GLY A 242 -8.62 -4.92 13.71
C GLY A 242 -9.21 -5.70 12.53
N GLY A 243 -8.38 -6.13 11.56
CA GLY A 243 -8.80 -7.08 10.52
C GLY A 243 -8.89 -8.50 11.06
N LEU A 244 -9.67 -9.34 10.38
CA LEU A 244 -9.85 -10.75 10.73
C LEU A 244 -9.16 -11.65 9.69
N ILE A 245 -8.33 -12.58 10.13
CA ILE A 245 -7.75 -13.61 9.26
C ILE A 245 -8.25 -14.99 9.73
N LEU A 246 -8.98 -15.69 8.87
CA LEU A 246 -9.47 -17.03 9.13
C LEU A 246 -8.74 -18.05 8.24
N SER A 247 -7.87 -18.83 8.83
CA SER A 247 -7.30 -20.04 8.20
C SER A 247 -8.28 -21.20 8.28
N HIS A 248 -8.14 -22.18 7.39
CA HIS A 248 -9.06 -23.29 7.25
C HIS A 248 -10.50 -22.88 6.88
N VAL A 249 -10.63 -21.85 6.03
CA VAL A 249 -11.91 -21.41 5.47
C VAL A 249 -11.79 -21.26 3.94
N ARG A 250 -12.69 -21.91 3.20
CA ARG A 250 -12.73 -21.89 1.73
C ARG A 250 -13.99 -21.17 1.24
N ALA A 251 -13.85 -20.33 0.23
CA ALA A 251 -14.98 -19.85 -0.55
C ALA A 251 -15.38 -20.92 -1.58
N LEU A 252 -16.67 -21.23 -1.62
CA LEU A 252 -17.25 -22.23 -2.51
C LEU A 252 -17.97 -21.61 -3.71
N ASP A 253 -18.55 -20.42 -3.50
CA ASP A 253 -19.38 -19.76 -4.50
C ASP A 253 -19.36 -18.24 -4.32
N LEU A 254 -19.58 -17.52 -5.43
CA LEU A 254 -19.65 -16.08 -5.50
C LEU A 254 -20.76 -15.67 -6.46
N ALA A 255 -21.68 -14.82 -6.01
CA ALA A 255 -22.75 -14.31 -6.85
C ALA A 255 -23.07 -12.85 -6.51
N PRO A 256 -23.40 -11.98 -7.49
CA PRO A 256 -23.88 -10.64 -7.23
C PRO A 256 -25.25 -10.70 -6.52
N VAL A 257 -25.53 -9.69 -5.66
CA VAL A 257 -26.87 -9.49 -5.11
C VAL A 257 -27.72 -8.82 -6.18
N ALA A 258 -28.83 -9.45 -6.60
CA ALA A 258 -29.76 -8.85 -7.55
C ALA A 258 -30.48 -7.65 -6.92
N ASN A 259 -30.64 -6.55 -7.63
CA ASN A 259 -31.53 -5.46 -7.24
C ASN A 259 -32.98 -5.91 -7.39
N GLU A 260 -33.80 -5.77 -6.36
CA GLU A 260 -35.22 -6.14 -6.39
C GLU A 260 -36.06 -5.29 -7.38
N SER A 261 -35.51 -4.19 -7.90
CA SER A 261 -36.18 -3.34 -8.90
C SER A 261 -36.27 -3.95 -10.31
N ASP A 262 -35.49 -5.00 -10.63
CA ASP A 262 -35.50 -5.65 -11.95
C ASP A 262 -36.61 -6.71 -12.11
N ALA A 263 -37.45 -6.92 -11.07
CA ALA A 263 -38.49 -7.99 -11.07
C ALA A 263 -39.90 -7.50 -11.43
N ALA A 264 -40.14 -6.19 -11.70
CA ALA A 264 -41.48 -5.67 -12.02
C ALA A 264 -41.53 -5.08 -13.45
N ASP A 265 -42.15 -5.85 -14.35
CA ASP A 265 -42.81 -5.47 -15.58
C ASP A 265 -42.40 -4.24 -16.37
N SER A 266 -41.47 -4.40 -17.34
CA SER A 266 -41.64 -3.69 -18.63
C SER A 266 -40.89 -4.39 -19.77
N PRO A 267 -41.59 -4.77 -20.89
CA PRO A 267 -40.95 -5.46 -22.04
C PRO A 267 -40.24 -4.52 -23.01
N ALA A 268 -39.79 -3.32 -22.60
CA ALA A 268 -39.24 -2.30 -23.50
C ALA A 268 -37.77 -1.90 -23.24
N ALA A 269 -36.99 -2.62 -22.44
CA ALA A 269 -35.55 -2.33 -22.20
C ALA A 269 -34.64 -3.50 -22.53
N ALA A 270 -34.81 -4.11 -23.69
CA ALA A 270 -33.83 -5.06 -24.27
C ALA A 270 -32.65 -4.27 -24.89
N GLY A 271 -31.83 -3.55 -24.11
CA GLY A 271 -30.75 -2.74 -24.68
C GLY A 271 -29.70 -2.20 -23.70
N SER A 272 -29.89 -2.33 -22.39
CA SER A 272 -28.88 -1.87 -21.41
C SER A 272 -28.84 -2.82 -20.20
N ASN A 273 -28.24 -4.00 -20.37
CA ASN A 273 -27.85 -4.85 -19.25
C ASN A 273 -26.59 -4.26 -18.59
N GLN A 274 -26.76 -3.27 -17.69
CA GLN A 274 -25.76 -2.99 -16.68
C GLN A 274 -26.25 -3.60 -15.35
N PRO A 275 -25.61 -4.65 -14.84
CA PRO A 275 -25.97 -5.20 -13.55
C PRO A 275 -25.45 -4.26 -12.44
N GLY A 276 -26.30 -3.44 -11.89
CA GLY A 276 -26.07 -2.77 -10.63
C GLY A 276 -26.12 -3.81 -9.50
N SER A 277 -24.99 -4.24 -8.95
CA SER A 277 -25.01 -5.16 -7.80
C SER A 277 -25.03 -4.38 -6.50
N ALA A 278 -26.03 -4.64 -5.66
CA ALA A 278 -26.13 -4.10 -4.30
C ALA A 278 -25.12 -4.76 -3.32
N GLY A 279 -24.25 -5.63 -3.78
CA GLY A 279 -23.24 -6.36 -2.98
C GLY A 279 -22.97 -7.76 -3.53
N TRP A 280 -22.26 -8.57 -2.75
CA TRP A 280 -21.79 -9.89 -3.14
C TRP A 280 -22.22 -10.95 -2.12
N LYS A 281 -22.84 -12.01 -2.58
CA LYS A 281 -23.09 -13.24 -1.81
C LYS A 281 -21.90 -14.16 -1.97
N VAL A 282 -21.27 -14.54 -0.85
CA VAL A 282 -20.16 -15.50 -0.84
C VAL A 282 -20.54 -16.67 0.03
N THR A 283 -20.49 -17.87 -0.54
CA THR A 283 -20.71 -19.12 0.22
C THR A 283 -19.37 -19.63 0.68
N VAL A 284 -19.20 -19.80 1.99
CA VAL A 284 -17.95 -20.22 2.64
C VAL A 284 -18.16 -21.48 3.47
N SER A 285 -17.10 -22.26 3.66
CA SER A 285 -17.12 -23.47 4.49
C SER A 285 -15.81 -23.61 5.24
N ASN A 286 -15.88 -24.11 6.48
CA ASN A 286 -14.68 -24.56 7.19
C ASN A 286 -14.01 -25.72 6.45
N THR A 287 -12.69 -25.83 6.57
CA THR A 287 -11.89 -26.92 6.00
C THR A 287 -11.02 -27.57 7.07
N LYS A 288 -10.48 -28.74 6.73
CA LYS A 288 -9.35 -29.37 7.44
C LYS A 288 -8.30 -29.79 6.44
N SER A 289 -7.07 -29.97 6.89
CA SER A 289 -5.98 -30.45 6.03
C SER A 289 -6.35 -31.73 5.30
N GLY A 290 -5.88 -31.85 4.07
CA GLY A 290 -6.06 -33.07 3.28
C GLY A 290 -5.34 -34.27 3.89
N PRO A 291 -5.58 -35.48 3.39
CA PRO A 291 -5.07 -36.72 3.99
C PRO A 291 -3.55 -36.91 3.86
N THR A 292 -2.93 -36.21 2.91
CA THR A 292 -1.47 -36.23 2.72
C THR A 292 -0.93 -34.78 2.63
N PRO A 293 0.35 -34.55 2.95
CA PRO A 293 0.98 -33.26 2.74
C PRO A 293 0.82 -32.80 1.29
N GLY A 294 0.33 -31.57 1.09
CA GLY A 294 0.07 -31.00 -0.25
C GLY A 294 -1.31 -31.31 -0.84
N ALA A 295 -2.06 -32.27 -0.31
CA ALA A 295 -3.42 -32.54 -0.75
C ALA A 295 -4.36 -31.35 -0.50
N SER A 296 -5.37 -31.21 -1.37
CA SER A 296 -6.40 -30.16 -1.22
C SER A 296 -7.14 -30.32 0.11
N PRO A 297 -7.37 -29.23 0.85
CA PRO A 297 -8.17 -29.24 2.08
C PRO A 297 -9.58 -29.81 1.83
N ILE A 298 -10.15 -30.46 2.83
CA ILE A 298 -11.49 -31.08 2.79
C ILE A 298 -12.47 -30.19 3.54
N ASN A 299 -13.61 -29.87 2.92
CA ASN A 299 -14.68 -29.09 3.57
C ASN A 299 -15.27 -29.87 4.76
N ILE A 300 -15.56 -29.15 5.84
CA ILE A 300 -16.19 -29.71 7.06
C ILE A 300 -17.29 -28.77 7.57
N GLY A 301 -18.36 -29.37 8.13
CA GLY A 301 -19.52 -28.63 8.62
C GLY A 301 -20.42 -28.13 7.48
N GLU A 302 -21.39 -27.30 7.84
CA GLU A 302 -22.32 -26.68 6.91
C GLU A 302 -21.71 -25.45 6.25
N ALA A 303 -22.04 -25.21 4.99
CA ALA A 303 -21.66 -24.00 4.27
C ALA A 303 -22.56 -22.84 4.70
N VAL A 304 -21.97 -21.66 4.86
CA VAL A 304 -22.66 -20.42 5.23
C VAL A 304 -22.55 -19.43 4.07
N THR A 305 -23.65 -18.79 3.71
CA THR A 305 -23.63 -17.69 2.73
C THR A 305 -23.70 -16.36 3.45
N VAL A 306 -22.73 -15.50 3.19
CA VAL A 306 -22.66 -14.14 3.74
C VAL A 306 -22.78 -13.11 2.62
N THR A 307 -23.28 -11.93 2.95
CA THR A 307 -23.39 -10.81 2.01
C THR A 307 -22.47 -9.71 2.43
N LEU A 308 -21.65 -9.20 1.48
CA LEU A 308 -20.64 -8.16 1.71
C LEU A 308 -20.68 -7.11 0.60
N PRO A 309 -20.31 -5.85 0.91
CA PRO A 309 -20.24 -4.78 -0.07
C PRO A 309 -19.14 -5.00 -1.13
N GLN A 310 -17.99 -5.55 -0.73
CA GLN A 310 -16.84 -5.74 -1.62
C GLN A 310 -16.14 -7.07 -1.38
N VAL A 311 -15.70 -7.68 -2.47
CA VAL A 311 -14.94 -8.94 -2.47
C VAL A 311 -13.69 -8.78 -3.32
N VAL A 312 -12.55 -9.24 -2.80
CA VAL A 312 -11.30 -9.37 -3.55
C VAL A 312 -11.01 -10.85 -3.75
N VAL A 313 -11.01 -11.30 -5.00
CA VAL A 313 -10.63 -12.68 -5.34
C VAL A 313 -9.14 -12.74 -5.59
N ALA A 314 -8.39 -13.20 -4.59
CA ALA A 314 -6.91 -13.30 -4.60
C ALA A 314 -6.43 -14.76 -4.69
N LEU A 315 -7.19 -15.59 -5.36
CA LEU A 315 -6.90 -17.01 -5.61
C LEU A 315 -6.02 -17.22 -6.84
N PRO A 316 -5.31 -18.35 -6.95
CA PRO A 316 -4.74 -18.79 -8.22
C PRO A 316 -5.81 -18.89 -9.32
N GLY A 317 -5.45 -18.57 -10.57
CA GLY A 317 -6.41 -18.49 -11.67
C GLY A 317 -7.27 -19.75 -11.84
N TYR A 318 -6.69 -20.95 -11.71
CA TYR A 318 -7.42 -22.21 -11.83
C TYR A 318 -8.47 -22.46 -10.73
N LEU A 319 -8.32 -21.79 -9.57
CA LEU A 319 -9.32 -21.79 -8.50
C LEU A 319 -10.32 -20.64 -8.64
N ALA A 320 -9.88 -19.49 -9.15
CA ALA A 320 -10.72 -18.30 -9.35
C ALA A 320 -11.69 -18.48 -10.53
N ALA A 321 -11.24 -19.07 -11.66
CA ALA A 321 -12.01 -19.19 -12.89
C ALA A 321 -13.36 -19.90 -12.71
N PRO A 322 -13.46 -21.08 -12.04
CA PRO A 322 -14.75 -21.75 -11.84
C PRO A 322 -15.75 -20.94 -11.02
N MET A 323 -15.28 -20.06 -10.16
CA MET A 323 -16.10 -19.15 -9.35
C MET A 323 -16.56 -17.94 -10.17
N LEU A 324 -15.62 -17.32 -10.91
CA LEU A 324 -15.90 -16.14 -11.73
C LEU A 324 -16.82 -16.42 -12.91
N CYS A 325 -16.67 -17.58 -13.58
CA CYS A 325 -17.56 -17.98 -14.68
C CYS A 325 -19.03 -18.18 -14.27
N LYS A 326 -19.37 -18.20 -12.99
CA LYS A 326 -20.75 -18.21 -12.51
C LYS A 326 -21.36 -16.82 -12.44
N VAL A 327 -20.52 -15.76 -12.46
CA VAL A 327 -20.99 -14.38 -12.51
C VAL A 327 -21.44 -14.07 -13.94
N PRO A 328 -22.70 -13.67 -14.18
CA PRO A 328 -23.19 -13.39 -15.52
C PRO A 328 -22.31 -12.39 -16.28
N GLY A 329 -21.94 -12.72 -17.52
CA GLY A 329 -21.11 -11.81 -18.36
C GLY A 329 -19.62 -11.78 -18.03
N ILE A 330 -19.12 -12.59 -17.09
CA ILE A 330 -17.69 -12.79 -16.87
C ILE A 330 -17.27 -14.11 -17.54
N GLU A 331 -16.32 -14.00 -18.46
CA GLU A 331 -15.73 -15.14 -19.17
C GLU A 331 -14.24 -15.23 -18.87
N VAL A 332 -13.82 -16.33 -18.26
CA VAL A 332 -12.40 -16.64 -18.07
C VAL A 332 -11.97 -17.60 -19.16
N GLY A 333 -11.10 -17.13 -20.06
CA GLY A 333 -10.53 -17.96 -21.11
C GLY A 333 -9.60 -19.04 -20.57
N GLU A 334 -8.98 -19.78 -21.49
CA GLU A 334 -8.05 -20.85 -21.15
C GLU A 334 -6.83 -20.29 -20.39
N LEU A 335 -6.59 -20.83 -19.19
CA LEU A 335 -5.47 -20.44 -18.35
C LEU A 335 -4.23 -21.29 -18.66
N PRO A 336 -3.07 -20.68 -18.93
CA PRO A 336 -1.85 -21.42 -19.14
C PRO A 336 -1.46 -22.17 -17.86
N GLN A 337 -1.11 -23.45 -18.01
CA GLN A 337 -0.61 -24.25 -16.90
C GLN A 337 0.85 -23.92 -16.62
N GLY A 338 1.22 -23.81 -15.35
CA GLY A 338 2.60 -23.75 -14.90
C GLY A 338 3.27 -25.11 -15.05
N GLY A 339 4.60 -25.09 -15.20
CA GLY A 339 5.39 -26.33 -15.21
C GLY A 339 5.42 -27.01 -13.83
N PRO A 340 5.81 -28.29 -13.78
CA PRO A 340 6.03 -28.99 -12.52
C PRO A 340 7.24 -28.37 -11.79
N ILE A 341 7.11 -28.17 -10.49
CA ILE A 341 8.19 -27.69 -9.63
C ILE A 341 8.19 -28.51 -8.35
N ALA A 342 9.32 -29.15 -8.03
CA ALA A 342 9.53 -29.77 -6.73
C ALA A 342 10.80 -29.24 -6.09
N HIS A 343 10.74 -29.01 -4.80
CA HIS A 343 11.90 -28.67 -3.98
C HIS A 343 12.15 -29.79 -2.95
N VAL A 344 13.38 -30.27 -2.92
CA VAL A 344 13.88 -31.09 -1.82
C VAL A 344 14.80 -30.24 -0.96
N THR A 345 14.38 -29.96 0.26
CA THR A 345 15.17 -29.23 1.24
C THR A 345 15.89 -30.25 2.12
N LEU A 346 17.18 -30.09 2.22
CA LEU A 346 18.08 -30.96 3.01
C LEU A 346 18.76 -30.13 4.09
N PHE A 347 18.67 -30.56 5.34
CA PHE A 347 19.40 -29.96 6.45
C PHE A 347 20.48 -30.98 6.87
N VAL A 348 21.73 -30.60 6.72
CA VAL A 348 22.86 -31.52 6.85
C VAL A 348 23.91 -31.00 7.84
N ASP A 349 24.58 -31.93 8.54
CA ASP A 349 25.79 -31.68 9.33
C ASP A 349 27.02 -32.05 8.46
N CYS A 350 27.57 -31.05 7.79
CA CYS A 350 28.68 -31.24 6.85
C CYS A 350 29.68 -30.07 6.93
N PRO A 351 30.63 -30.10 7.87
CA PRO A 351 31.61 -29.00 8.05
C PRO A 351 32.45 -28.67 6.82
N ALA A 352 32.57 -29.59 5.84
CA ALA A 352 33.23 -29.29 4.57
C ALA A 352 32.54 -28.21 3.75
N LEU A 353 31.25 -27.96 3.99
CA LEU A 353 30.48 -26.91 3.36
C LEU A 353 30.67 -25.51 3.98
N ASP A 354 31.32 -25.39 5.15
CA ASP A 354 31.70 -24.12 5.78
C ASP A 354 32.59 -23.26 4.85
N ALA A 355 33.31 -23.90 3.93
CA ALA A 355 34.14 -23.21 2.92
C ALA A 355 33.35 -22.56 1.77
N HIS A 356 32.05 -22.75 1.73
CA HIS A 356 31.12 -22.24 0.67
C HIS A 356 31.62 -22.57 -0.76
N PRO A 357 31.88 -23.80 -1.11
CA PRO A 357 32.68 -24.23 -2.28
C PRO A 357 32.13 -23.75 -3.62
N ARG A 358 30.82 -23.50 -3.72
CA ARG A 358 30.12 -23.02 -4.93
C ARG A 358 29.22 -21.79 -4.63
N GLY A 359 29.59 -21.01 -3.63
CA GLY A 359 28.92 -19.77 -3.26
C GLY A 359 27.44 -19.97 -2.89
N SER A 360 26.55 -19.12 -3.44
CA SER A 360 25.11 -19.12 -3.07
C SER A 360 24.28 -20.23 -3.72
N GLY A 361 24.83 -20.93 -4.72
CA GLY A 361 24.15 -22.00 -5.43
C GLY A 361 24.38 -22.03 -6.93
N MET A 362 23.71 -22.95 -7.60
CA MET A 362 23.90 -23.19 -9.04
C MET A 362 22.59 -23.40 -9.76
N LEU A 363 22.60 -23.01 -11.04
CA LEU A 363 21.63 -23.39 -12.04
C LEU A 363 22.25 -24.50 -12.88
N VAL A 364 21.45 -25.47 -13.32
CA VAL A 364 21.93 -26.63 -14.08
C VAL A 364 21.52 -26.47 -15.53
N GLN A 365 22.40 -26.78 -16.45
CA GLN A 365 22.08 -26.90 -17.85
C GLN A 365 21.06 -28.02 -18.06
N ARG A 366 20.05 -27.80 -18.88
CA ARG A 366 19.03 -28.80 -19.16
C ARG A 366 19.68 -30.09 -19.71
N PRO A 367 19.43 -31.27 -19.10
CA PRO A 367 19.96 -32.53 -19.60
C PRO A 367 19.31 -32.93 -20.91
N SER A 368 20.07 -33.60 -21.78
CA SER A 368 19.56 -34.33 -22.93
C SER A 368 19.06 -35.74 -22.52
N SER A 369 18.41 -36.45 -23.41
CA SER A 369 18.03 -37.87 -23.14
C SER A 369 19.25 -38.74 -22.87
N GLU A 370 20.37 -38.51 -23.59
CA GLU A 370 21.65 -39.21 -23.43
C GLU A 370 22.26 -38.90 -22.05
N ASP A 371 22.22 -37.65 -21.59
CA ASP A 371 22.70 -37.27 -20.24
C ASP A 371 21.97 -38.06 -19.15
N ILE A 372 20.65 -38.22 -19.31
CA ILE A 372 19.82 -38.97 -18.34
C ILE A 372 20.15 -40.43 -18.32
N GLU A 373 20.30 -41.06 -19.51
CA GLU A 373 20.70 -42.44 -19.61
C GLU A 373 22.07 -42.69 -18.98
N ASN A 374 22.96 -41.73 -19.01
CA ASN A 374 24.28 -41.74 -18.40
C ASN A 374 24.29 -41.35 -16.89
N GLY A 375 23.11 -41.18 -16.27
CA GLY A 375 23.01 -40.87 -14.85
C GLY A 375 23.50 -39.46 -14.49
N CYS A 376 23.11 -38.46 -15.26
CA CYS A 376 23.46 -37.06 -15.02
C CYS A 376 22.82 -36.52 -13.74
N VAL A 377 23.19 -35.27 -13.38
CA VAL A 377 22.47 -34.48 -12.35
C VAL A 377 21.04 -34.19 -12.83
N GLY A 378 20.07 -34.67 -12.07
CA GLY A 378 18.64 -34.50 -12.41
C GLY A 378 18.04 -33.15 -11.96
N ALA A 379 18.64 -32.53 -10.98
CA ALA A 379 18.23 -31.24 -10.47
C ALA A 379 18.35 -30.12 -11.52
N LYS A 380 17.44 -29.16 -11.52
CA LYS A 380 17.54 -27.93 -12.33
C LYS A 380 18.30 -26.80 -11.62
N ALA A 381 18.39 -26.86 -10.31
CA ALA A 381 19.11 -25.87 -9.51
C ALA A 381 19.39 -26.41 -8.10
N ILE A 382 20.41 -25.87 -7.46
CA ILE A 382 20.63 -25.96 -6.02
C ILE A 382 20.84 -24.57 -5.43
N THR A 383 20.20 -24.29 -4.30
CA THR A 383 20.52 -23.15 -3.45
C THR A 383 21.22 -23.64 -2.20
N HIS A 384 22.41 -23.14 -1.93
CA HIS A 384 23.09 -23.29 -0.65
C HIS A 384 22.60 -22.15 0.26
N TYR A 385 21.46 -22.37 0.93
CA TYR A 385 20.68 -21.34 1.60
C TYR A 385 21.47 -20.66 2.74
N THR A 386 22.18 -21.44 3.55
CA THR A 386 23.03 -20.94 4.63
C THR A 386 24.26 -20.19 4.12
N SER A 387 24.80 -20.54 2.94
CA SER A 387 25.85 -19.76 2.28
C SER A 387 25.32 -18.45 1.69
N LYS A 388 24.09 -18.47 1.19
CA LYS A 388 23.46 -17.33 0.53
C LYS A 388 23.06 -16.22 1.51
N TRP A 389 22.52 -16.59 2.67
CA TRP A 389 21.99 -15.68 3.66
C TRP A 389 22.77 -15.71 4.97
N PRO A 390 23.45 -14.58 5.38
CA PRO A 390 24.23 -14.50 6.61
C PRO A 390 23.47 -14.91 7.87
N TRP A 391 22.23 -14.41 7.99
CA TRP A 391 21.36 -14.72 9.12
C TRP A 391 21.00 -16.21 9.21
N ALA A 392 20.88 -16.88 8.07
CA ALA A 392 20.56 -18.31 8.03
C ALA A 392 21.76 -19.18 8.44
N GLU A 393 22.98 -18.76 8.09
CA GLU A 393 24.22 -19.39 8.55
C GLU A 393 24.36 -19.28 10.07
N GLU A 394 24.11 -18.10 10.62
CA GLU A 394 24.15 -17.87 12.07
C GLU A 394 23.08 -18.70 12.81
N ALA A 395 21.85 -18.75 12.28
CA ALA A 395 20.75 -19.49 12.86
C ALA A 395 20.92 -21.02 12.78
N ALA A 396 21.51 -21.53 11.71
CA ALA A 396 21.81 -22.97 11.55
C ALA A 396 22.97 -23.44 12.45
N GLY A 397 23.93 -22.56 12.70
CA GLY A 397 25.14 -22.87 13.45
C GLY A 397 26.24 -23.52 12.59
N LYS A 398 27.47 -23.50 13.12
CA LYS A 398 28.66 -23.97 12.41
C LYS A 398 28.55 -25.46 12.04
N GLY A 399 28.96 -25.80 10.81
CA GLY A 399 28.89 -27.16 10.25
C GLY A 399 27.50 -27.56 9.73
N HIS A 400 26.45 -26.82 10.08
CA HIS A 400 25.08 -27.13 9.67
C HIS A 400 24.68 -26.31 8.44
N HIS A 401 24.19 -26.99 7.41
CA HIS A 401 23.85 -26.35 6.15
C HIS A 401 22.45 -26.71 5.67
N LEU A 402 21.73 -25.71 5.16
CA LEU A 402 20.46 -25.88 4.47
C LEU A 402 20.71 -25.81 2.97
N LEU A 403 20.37 -26.88 2.28
CA LEU A 403 20.45 -26.99 0.83
C LEU A 403 19.04 -27.17 0.26
N ARG A 404 18.69 -26.44 -0.78
CA ARG A 404 17.43 -26.63 -1.51
C ARG A 404 17.71 -27.06 -2.94
N VAL A 405 17.40 -28.30 -3.26
CA VAL A 405 17.56 -28.92 -4.58
C VAL A 405 16.21 -28.83 -5.31
N SER A 406 16.21 -28.24 -6.50
CA SER A 406 15.00 -27.95 -7.26
C SER A 406 14.92 -28.84 -8.49
N TYR A 407 13.71 -29.40 -8.75
CA TYR A 407 13.39 -30.28 -9.87
C TYR A 407 12.24 -29.73 -10.69
N GLY A 408 11.99 -30.33 -11.84
CA GLY A 408 10.89 -29.97 -12.74
C GLY A 408 11.35 -29.12 -13.92
N TRP A 409 11.53 -29.74 -15.07
CA TRP A 409 11.87 -29.10 -16.33
C TRP A 409 10.60 -28.86 -17.16
N ALA A 410 10.32 -27.63 -17.52
CA ALA A 410 9.20 -27.34 -18.42
C ALA A 410 9.42 -28.05 -19.77
N ASN A 411 8.49 -28.93 -20.15
CA ASN A 411 8.60 -29.81 -21.35
C ASN A 411 9.90 -30.64 -21.37
N GLY A 412 10.36 -31.05 -20.20
CA GLY A 412 11.56 -31.88 -20.01
C GLY A 412 11.22 -33.29 -19.57
N PRO A 413 12.24 -34.12 -19.36
CA PRO A 413 12.08 -35.47 -18.85
C PRO A 413 11.51 -35.47 -17.43
N GLU A 414 10.68 -36.48 -17.13
CA GLU A 414 10.29 -36.75 -15.76
C GLU A 414 11.46 -37.37 -15.01
N ILE A 415 11.89 -36.69 -13.97
CA ILE A 415 12.97 -37.15 -13.09
C ILE A 415 12.34 -37.46 -11.72
N PRO A 416 12.51 -38.68 -11.21
CA PRO A 416 12.02 -39.05 -9.88
C PRO A 416 12.57 -38.12 -8.79
N VAL A 417 11.70 -37.57 -7.97
CA VAL A 417 12.06 -36.67 -6.87
C VAL A 417 12.15 -37.49 -5.58
N SER A 418 13.35 -37.61 -5.03
CA SER A 418 13.58 -38.30 -3.76
C SER A 418 14.65 -37.60 -2.94
N VAL A 419 14.67 -37.85 -1.63
CA VAL A 419 15.70 -37.33 -0.73
C VAL A 419 17.08 -37.89 -1.08
N GLU A 420 17.17 -39.19 -1.40
CA GLU A 420 18.41 -39.85 -1.77
C GLU A 420 18.99 -39.27 -3.07
N GLY A 421 18.15 -39.13 -4.13
CA GLY A 421 18.57 -38.48 -5.38
C GLY A 421 19.02 -37.03 -5.16
N ALA A 422 18.36 -36.30 -4.28
CA ALA A 422 18.73 -34.92 -3.96
C ALA A 422 20.05 -34.80 -3.21
N LEU A 423 20.39 -35.77 -2.34
CA LEU A 423 21.70 -35.84 -1.70
C LEU A 423 22.84 -36.12 -2.72
N GLN A 424 22.61 -37.05 -3.64
CA GLN A 424 23.55 -37.35 -4.73
C GLN A 424 23.77 -36.15 -5.63
N ASP A 425 22.68 -35.51 -6.08
CA ASP A 425 22.74 -34.28 -6.90
C ASP A 425 23.48 -33.17 -6.16
N ALA A 426 23.14 -32.93 -4.88
CA ALA A 426 23.78 -31.92 -4.06
C ALA A 426 25.29 -32.15 -3.92
N SER A 427 25.72 -33.41 -3.69
CA SER A 427 27.12 -33.77 -3.59
C SER A 427 27.88 -33.46 -4.90
N ARG A 428 27.32 -33.84 -6.05
CA ARG A 428 27.94 -33.56 -7.37
C ARG A 428 27.98 -32.06 -7.66
N LEU A 429 26.87 -31.38 -7.43
CA LEU A 429 26.75 -29.93 -7.69
C LEU A 429 27.72 -29.12 -6.82
N LEU A 430 27.84 -29.43 -5.54
CA LEU A 430 28.74 -28.71 -4.62
C LEU A 430 30.17 -29.19 -4.67
N GLY A 431 30.47 -30.39 -5.25
CA GLY A 431 31.78 -30.98 -5.29
C GLY A 431 32.26 -31.43 -3.90
N VAL A 432 31.33 -31.72 -3.01
CA VAL A 432 31.59 -32.22 -1.64
C VAL A 432 30.70 -33.43 -1.41
N GLU A 433 31.29 -34.53 -0.97
CA GLU A 433 30.53 -35.72 -0.63
C GLU A 433 29.66 -35.46 0.61
N ILE A 434 28.37 -35.71 0.49
CA ILE A 434 27.39 -35.58 1.56
C ILE A 434 26.76 -36.96 1.77
N SER A 435 27.16 -37.66 2.84
CA SER A 435 26.64 -38.98 3.14
C SER A 435 25.24 -38.93 3.77
N PRO A 436 24.42 -39.99 3.63
CA PRO A 436 23.10 -40.06 4.28
C PRO A 436 23.14 -39.90 5.81
N ASP A 437 24.25 -40.30 6.45
CA ASP A 437 24.43 -40.17 7.91
C ASP A 437 24.55 -38.72 8.38
N GLN A 438 24.88 -37.79 7.48
CA GLN A 438 24.99 -36.37 7.75
C GLN A 438 23.60 -35.65 7.62
N LEU A 439 22.55 -36.32 7.18
CA LEU A 439 21.24 -35.76 7.02
C LEU A 439 20.53 -35.62 8.37
N LEU A 440 20.33 -34.39 8.81
CA LEU A 440 19.59 -34.05 10.04
C LEU A 440 18.07 -33.89 9.81
N GLY A 441 17.66 -33.53 8.60
CA GLY A 441 16.26 -33.35 8.23
C GLY A 441 16.07 -33.15 6.76
N SER A 442 14.87 -33.49 6.25
CA SER A 442 14.50 -33.30 4.86
C SER A 442 13.03 -32.98 4.69
N MET A 443 12.70 -32.31 3.59
CA MET A 443 11.32 -31.95 3.22
C MET A 443 11.18 -31.94 1.69
N ILE A 444 10.13 -32.54 1.17
CA ILE A 444 9.78 -32.50 -0.26
C ILE A 444 8.51 -31.69 -0.41
N ILE A 445 8.52 -30.70 -1.30
CA ILE A 445 7.39 -29.81 -1.56
C ILE A 445 7.16 -29.71 -3.06
N HIS A 446 5.91 -29.93 -3.49
CA HIS A 446 5.48 -29.77 -4.86
C HIS A 446 4.73 -28.44 -5.04
N TRP A 447 5.09 -27.68 -6.08
CA TRP A 447 4.51 -26.40 -6.46
C TRP A 447 3.89 -26.45 -7.87
N ASP A 448 3.30 -27.58 -8.22
CA ASP A 448 2.79 -27.83 -9.57
C ASP A 448 1.75 -26.78 -9.98
N GLY A 449 1.91 -26.25 -11.19
CA GLY A 449 1.01 -25.25 -11.74
C GLY A 449 1.07 -23.84 -11.13
N SER A 450 1.93 -23.62 -10.12
CA SER A 450 1.92 -22.40 -9.31
C SER A 450 2.43 -21.14 -10.04
N LEU A 451 3.23 -21.30 -11.09
CA LEU A 451 3.83 -20.19 -11.86
C LEU A 451 3.48 -20.30 -13.35
N PRO A 452 2.24 -19.97 -13.76
CA PRO A 452 1.88 -19.98 -15.16
C PRO A 452 2.67 -18.93 -15.95
N PRO A 453 3.09 -19.20 -17.19
CA PRO A 453 3.76 -18.23 -18.05
C PRO A 453 2.80 -17.10 -18.43
N PHE A 454 3.25 -15.85 -18.31
CA PHE A 454 2.47 -14.68 -18.70
C PHE A 454 2.68 -14.36 -20.17
N THR A 455 2.02 -15.14 -21.06
CA THR A 455 2.12 -15.02 -22.52
C THR A 455 1.37 -13.77 -23.05
N PRO A 456 1.61 -13.32 -24.29
CA PRO A 456 0.82 -12.24 -24.91
C PRO A 456 -0.67 -12.53 -24.93
N GLN A 457 -1.08 -13.77 -25.28
CA GLN A 457 -2.48 -14.21 -25.28
C GLN A 457 -3.09 -14.16 -23.86
N HIS A 458 -2.33 -14.61 -22.86
CA HIS A 458 -2.77 -14.52 -21.47
C HIS A 458 -2.99 -13.07 -21.03
N ARG A 459 -2.12 -12.15 -21.46
CA ARG A 459 -2.26 -10.72 -21.18
C ARG A 459 -3.51 -10.11 -21.81
N GLU A 460 -3.80 -10.45 -23.05
CA GLU A 460 -5.01 -9.99 -23.75
C GLU A 460 -6.27 -10.52 -23.06
N MET A 461 -6.28 -11.80 -22.71
CA MET A 461 -7.37 -12.43 -21.97
C MET A 461 -7.59 -11.76 -20.60
N THR A 462 -6.52 -11.50 -19.83
CA THR A 462 -6.64 -10.85 -18.53
C THR A 462 -7.06 -9.39 -18.64
N ALA A 463 -6.66 -8.66 -19.68
CA ALA A 463 -7.11 -7.30 -19.92
C ALA A 463 -8.63 -7.27 -20.18
N LYS A 464 -9.15 -8.16 -21.07
CA LYS A 464 -10.60 -8.31 -21.31
C LYS A 464 -11.36 -8.66 -20.02
N LEU A 465 -10.85 -9.65 -19.27
CA LEU A 465 -11.46 -10.04 -17.99
C LEU A 465 -11.53 -8.87 -16.98
N LEU A 466 -10.49 -8.07 -16.87
CA LEU A 466 -10.48 -6.91 -15.98
C LEU A 466 -11.48 -5.84 -16.43
N GLU A 467 -11.71 -5.66 -17.74
CA GLU A 467 -12.76 -4.79 -18.26
C GLU A 467 -14.17 -5.34 -17.91
N GLU A 468 -14.40 -6.64 -18.06
CA GLU A 468 -15.65 -7.28 -17.67
C GLU A 468 -15.92 -7.13 -16.16
N VAL A 469 -14.90 -7.33 -15.32
CA VAL A 469 -14.99 -7.17 -13.85
C VAL A 469 -15.30 -5.73 -13.45
N GLN A 470 -14.83 -4.72 -14.20
CA GLN A 470 -15.16 -3.31 -13.93
C GLN A 470 -16.66 -3.01 -14.00
N ALA A 471 -17.43 -3.79 -14.77
CA ALA A 471 -18.89 -3.67 -14.83
C ALA A 471 -19.58 -4.13 -13.51
N TYR A 472 -18.83 -4.78 -12.62
CA TYR A 472 -19.34 -5.32 -11.35
C TYR A 472 -18.80 -4.55 -10.15
N PRO A 473 -19.54 -3.53 -9.63
CA PRO A 473 -19.11 -2.78 -8.47
C PRO A 473 -18.81 -3.69 -7.27
N GLY A 474 -17.67 -3.47 -6.61
CA GLY A 474 -17.26 -4.25 -5.44
C GLY A 474 -16.62 -5.61 -5.73
N LEU A 475 -16.41 -6.01 -6.99
CA LEU A 475 -15.57 -7.17 -7.33
C LEU A 475 -14.19 -6.72 -7.78
N GLU A 476 -13.15 -7.25 -7.16
CA GLU A 476 -11.76 -7.01 -7.51
C GLU A 476 -10.99 -8.32 -7.65
N LEU A 477 -10.04 -8.35 -8.56
CA LEU A 477 -9.16 -9.51 -8.76
C LEU A 477 -7.73 -9.17 -8.36
N ALA A 478 -7.05 -10.10 -7.70
CA ALA A 478 -5.64 -9.97 -7.35
C ALA A 478 -4.88 -11.28 -7.60
N GLY A 479 -3.57 -11.17 -7.80
CA GLY A 479 -2.70 -12.33 -7.92
C GLY A 479 -1.86 -12.36 -9.17
N SER A 480 -0.89 -13.28 -9.22
CA SER A 480 0.10 -13.36 -10.29
C SER A 480 -0.50 -13.62 -11.68
N TRP A 481 -1.64 -14.27 -11.75
CA TRP A 481 -2.31 -14.60 -13.02
C TRP A 481 -2.98 -13.40 -13.69
N VAL A 482 -3.31 -12.33 -12.93
CA VAL A 482 -3.81 -11.05 -13.47
C VAL A 482 -2.73 -9.96 -13.46
N ALA A 483 -1.84 -9.96 -12.48
CA ALA A 483 -0.80 -8.94 -12.31
C ALA A 483 0.42 -9.17 -13.20
N GLY A 484 0.67 -10.39 -13.60
CA GLY A 484 1.92 -10.84 -14.18
C GLY A 484 2.83 -11.55 -13.17
N SER A 485 3.84 -12.25 -13.68
CA SER A 485 4.76 -13.03 -12.87
C SER A 485 5.69 -12.15 -12.03
N GLY A 486 5.93 -12.57 -10.80
CA GLY A 486 6.91 -11.98 -9.87
C GLY A 486 6.28 -11.15 -8.76
N ILE A 487 6.97 -11.13 -7.63
CA ILE A 487 6.56 -10.48 -6.38
C ILE A 487 6.23 -8.99 -6.59
N ALA A 488 7.07 -8.29 -7.37
CA ALA A 488 6.90 -6.87 -7.68
C ALA A 488 5.57 -6.56 -8.38
N ALA A 489 5.22 -7.34 -9.40
CA ALA A 489 3.97 -7.15 -10.14
C ALA A 489 2.75 -7.38 -9.25
N VAL A 490 2.80 -8.43 -8.42
CA VAL A 490 1.74 -8.77 -7.46
C VAL A 490 1.54 -7.66 -6.42
N VAL A 491 2.61 -7.18 -5.80
CA VAL A 491 2.54 -6.10 -4.79
C VAL A 491 2.00 -4.82 -5.43
N ARG A 492 2.54 -4.42 -6.58
CA ARG A 492 2.08 -3.22 -7.30
C ARG A 492 0.59 -3.27 -7.61
N GLN A 493 0.11 -4.37 -8.17
CA GLN A 493 -1.30 -4.53 -8.54
C GLN A 493 -2.20 -4.55 -7.30
N ALA A 494 -1.83 -5.30 -6.24
CA ALA A 494 -2.60 -5.35 -5.00
C ALA A 494 -2.70 -3.97 -4.31
N GLN A 495 -1.67 -3.12 -4.43
CA GLN A 495 -1.69 -1.74 -3.91
C GLN A 495 -2.58 -0.79 -4.72
N THR A 496 -2.98 -1.14 -5.95
CA THR A 496 -3.92 -0.33 -6.76
C THR A 496 -5.38 -0.59 -6.41
N ILE A 497 -5.68 -1.65 -5.67
CA ILE A 497 -7.05 -1.98 -5.26
C ILE A 497 -7.56 -0.89 -4.31
N LYS A 498 -8.73 -0.37 -4.66
CA LYS A 498 -9.37 0.70 -3.90
C LYS A 498 -10.55 0.15 -3.12
N LEU A 499 -10.71 0.66 -1.90
CA LEU A 499 -11.99 0.55 -1.22
C LEU A 499 -13.00 1.30 -2.09
N ARG A 500 -13.86 0.56 -2.75
CA ARG A 500 -15.00 1.17 -3.41
C ARG A 500 -15.87 1.72 -2.31
N GLY A 501 -16.25 3.00 -2.45
CA GLY A 501 -16.98 3.70 -1.42
C GLY A 501 -18.07 2.78 -0.91
N THR A 502 -18.13 2.59 0.38
CA THR A 502 -19.24 1.91 1.06
C THR A 502 -20.49 2.78 0.93
N GLY A 503 -20.82 3.12 -0.29
CA GLY A 503 -22.01 3.79 -0.72
C GLY A 503 -23.16 2.79 -0.79
N TRP A 504 -23.37 2.04 0.29
CA TRP A 504 -24.70 1.56 0.51
C TRP A 504 -25.59 2.75 0.77
N ILE A 505 -26.16 3.32 -0.29
CA ILE A 505 -27.49 3.86 -0.16
C ILE A 505 -28.34 2.58 -0.08
N SER A 506 -28.68 2.13 1.13
CA SER A 506 -29.90 1.36 1.25
C SER A 506 -30.94 2.26 0.57
N GLU A 507 -31.66 1.75 -0.39
CA GLU A 507 -32.94 2.29 -0.81
C GLU A 507 -33.90 2.18 0.40
N ALA A 508 -33.60 2.97 1.43
CA ALA A 508 -34.49 3.21 2.52
C ALA A 508 -34.82 4.69 2.39
N GLU A 509 -35.98 4.94 1.82
CA GLU A 509 -36.61 6.24 1.58
C GLU A 509 -35.95 7.02 0.42
N ASP A 510 -36.62 7.03 -0.70
CA ASP A 510 -36.28 7.70 -1.98
C ASP A 510 -36.07 9.24 -1.92
N ASP A 511 -35.96 9.84 -0.70
CA ASP A 511 -35.85 11.28 -0.47
C ASP A 511 -34.83 11.70 0.59
N ALA A 512 -33.95 10.83 1.09
CA ALA A 512 -33.01 11.20 2.14
C ALA A 512 -31.69 11.77 1.59
N LEU A 513 -31.35 13.02 1.96
CA LEU A 513 -30.06 13.62 1.70
C LEU A 513 -28.99 13.02 2.62
N VAL A 514 -27.92 12.49 2.07
CA VAL A 514 -26.84 11.86 2.83
C VAL A 514 -25.75 12.89 3.13
N LEU A 515 -25.46 13.11 4.42
CA LEU A 515 -24.38 13.93 4.92
C LEU A 515 -23.22 13.04 5.36
N GLY A 516 -22.07 13.09 4.62
CA GLY A 516 -20.85 12.37 4.94
C GLY A 516 -20.13 12.96 6.16
N THR A 517 -19.72 12.11 7.11
CA THR A 517 -18.98 12.53 8.30
C THR A 517 -17.86 11.56 8.63
N ARG A 518 -16.78 12.02 9.29
CA ARG A 518 -15.75 11.14 9.87
C ARG A 518 -16.29 10.46 11.13
N ALA A 519 -15.69 9.30 11.49
CA ALA A 519 -16.11 8.52 12.64
C ALA A 519 -15.78 9.16 14.01
N SER A 520 -14.93 10.21 14.06
CA SER A 520 -14.55 10.84 15.32
C SER A 520 -15.74 11.58 15.97
N ARG A 521 -15.88 11.50 17.31
CA ARG A 521 -16.94 12.17 18.06
C ARG A 521 -17.10 13.64 17.67
N LEU A 522 -15.98 14.38 17.51
CA LEU A 522 -16.03 15.78 17.12
C LEU A 522 -16.63 15.96 15.71
N ALA A 523 -16.22 15.12 14.74
CA ALA A 523 -16.75 15.21 13.37
C ALA A 523 -18.23 14.85 13.33
N VAL A 524 -18.67 13.81 14.01
CA VAL A 524 -20.09 13.43 14.12
C VAL A 524 -20.91 14.56 14.73
N THR A 525 -20.44 15.17 15.83
CA THR A 525 -21.13 16.29 16.47
C THR A 525 -21.23 17.51 15.54
N GLN A 526 -20.17 17.81 14.78
CA GLN A 526 -20.17 18.91 13.80
C GLN A 526 -21.17 18.64 12.67
N SER A 527 -21.18 17.43 12.15
CA SER A 527 -22.11 17.02 11.09
C SER A 527 -23.57 17.01 11.57
N GLU A 528 -23.83 16.54 12.79
CA GLU A 528 -25.17 16.55 13.38
C GLU A 528 -25.69 17.97 13.61
N THR A 529 -24.80 18.93 13.94
CA THR A 529 -25.18 20.36 14.04
C THR A 529 -25.73 20.87 12.71
N VAL A 530 -25.06 20.57 11.59
CA VAL A 530 -25.49 20.97 10.25
C VAL A 530 -26.75 20.19 9.82
N ALA A 531 -26.77 18.87 10.03
CA ALA A 531 -27.94 18.05 9.72
C ALA A 531 -29.22 18.52 10.44
N SER A 532 -29.08 18.83 11.74
CA SER A 532 -30.17 19.37 12.52
C SER A 532 -30.66 20.74 12.03
N ALA A 533 -29.76 21.59 11.53
CA ALA A 533 -30.16 22.87 10.91
C ALA A 533 -30.92 22.61 9.58
N LEU A 534 -30.42 21.75 8.70
CA LEU A 534 -31.06 21.41 7.43
C LEU A 534 -32.43 20.72 7.65
N ARG A 535 -32.59 19.86 8.66
CA ARG A 535 -33.88 19.26 9.03
C ARG A 535 -34.90 20.29 9.46
N LYS A 536 -34.49 21.43 10.06
CA LYS A 536 -35.43 22.54 10.39
C LYS A 536 -35.97 23.22 9.15
N HIS A 537 -35.28 23.14 8.02
CA HIS A 537 -35.75 23.59 6.70
C HIS A 537 -36.59 22.51 5.98
N GLY A 538 -36.97 21.42 6.67
CA GLY A 538 -37.88 20.39 6.14
C GLY A 538 -37.16 19.30 5.34
N LEU A 539 -35.84 19.33 5.26
CA LEU A 539 -35.05 18.33 4.52
C LEU A 539 -34.85 17.04 5.34
N ASN A 540 -35.01 15.89 4.70
CA ASN A 540 -34.68 14.61 5.31
C ASN A 540 -33.17 14.36 5.17
N VAL A 541 -32.37 14.58 6.23
CA VAL A 541 -30.91 14.45 6.22
C VAL A 541 -30.48 13.33 7.13
N GLN A 542 -29.73 12.38 6.57
CA GLN A 542 -29.15 11.25 7.30
C GLN A 542 -27.63 11.36 7.33
N LEU A 543 -27.01 11.07 8.49
CA LEU A 543 -25.55 11.04 8.62
C LEU A 543 -25.01 9.68 8.17
N ARG A 544 -23.93 9.74 7.38
CA ARG A 544 -23.15 8.55 7.00
C ARG A 544 -21.70 8.73 7.40
N GLN A 545 -21.17 7.77 8.15
CA GLN A 545 -19.76 7.80 8.53
C GLN A 545 -18.88 7.35 7.37
N VAL A 546 -17.96 8.23 6.97
CA VAL A 546 -16.87 7.95 6.01
C VAL A 546 -15.58 7.80 6.80
N ARG A 547 -14.94 6.63 6.75
CA ARG A 547 -13.67 6.40 7.44
C ARG A 547 -12.52 7.03 6.67
N THR A 548 -11.61 7.70 7.37
CA THR A 548 -10.48 8.39 6.75
C THR A 548 -9.15 7.78 7.20
N ALA A 549 -8.17 7.71 6.29
CA ALA A 549 -6.80 7.24 6.59
C ALA A 549 -6.13 8.05 7.72
N GLY A 550 -6.52 9.32 7.90
CA GLY A 550 -6.03 10.17 8.98
C GLY A 550 -6.53 9.79 10.37
N ASP A 551 -7.60 9.01 10.48
CA ASP A 551 -8.14 8.54 11.76
C ASP A 551 -7.35 7.32 12.30
N ILE A 552 -6.56 6.67 11.43
CA ILE A 552 -5.83 5.42 11.73
C ILE A 552 -4.33 5.67 11.95
N SER A 553 -3.72 6.68 11.32
CA SER A 553 -2.27 6.91 11.37
C SER A 553 -1.81 7.65 12.63
N ARG A 554 -0.81 7.08 13.34
CA ARG A 554 -0.10 7.70 14.47
C ARG A 554 1.16 8.50 14.05
N ALA A 555 1.47 8.58 12.75
CA ALA A 555 2.64 9.29 12.25
C ALA A 555 2.51 10.82 12.40
N SER A 556 3.63 11.56 12.53
CA SER A 556 3.59 13.02 12.68
C SER A 556 3.09 13.71 11.40
N LEU A 557 2.33 14.83 11.51
CA LEU A 557 1.82 15.61 10.35
C LEU A 557 2.94 16.05 9.40
N GLN A 558 4.15 16.28 9.94
CA GLN A 558 5.34 16.57 9.15
C GLN A 558 5.82 15.36 8.31
N LYS A 559 5.56 14.12 8.75
CA LYS A 559 5.94 12.89 8.04
C LYS A 559 4.87 12.39 7.06
N LEU A 560 3.60 12.76 7.26
CA LEU A 560 2.48 12.35 6.39
C LEU A 560 2.38 13.15 5.07
N GLY A 561 3.19 14.20 4.90
CA GLY A 561 3.56 14.80 3.61
C GLY A 561 2.46 15.34 2.70
N GLY A 562 1.23 15.59 3.18
CA GLY A 562 0.16 16.07 2.29
C GLY A 562 -0.82 17.04 2.97
N VAL A 563 -1.06 18.19 2.35
CA VAL A 563 -2.16 19.10 2.68
C VAL A 563 -3.48 18.39 2.39
N GLY A 564 -4.37 18.25 3.39
CA GLY A 564 -5.74 17.75 3.18
C GLY A 564 -5.98 16.26 3.37
N VAL A 565 -5.10 15.50 4.01
CA VAL A 565 -5.28 14.06 4.28
C VAL A 565 -6.64 13.72 4.91
N PHE A 566 -7.18 14.61 5.72
CA PHE A 566 -8.48 14.41 6.39
C PHE A 566 -9.70 14.77 5.51
N ALA A 567 -9.53 15.65 4.51
CA ALA A 567 -10.60 16.05 3.61
C ALA A 567 -10.70 15.15 2.36
N ALA A 568 -9.60 14.52 1.95
CA ALA A 568 -9.49 13.78 0.70
C ALA A 568 -10.54 12.65 0.57
N GLN A 569 -10.81 11.91 1.63
CA GLN A 569 -11.76 10.79 1.61
C GLN A 569 -13.22 11.28 1.52
N LEU A 570 -13.56 12.35 2.26
CA LEU A 570 -14.89 12.95 2.18
C LEU A 570 -15.12 13.58 0.81
N ARG A 571 -14.11 14.24 0.22
CA ARG A 571 -14.17 14.79 -1.14
C ARG A 571 -14.36 13.69 -2.19
N LEU A 572 -13.66 12.55 -2.02
CA LEU A 572 -13.85 11.39 -2.88
C LEU A 572 -15.29 10.87 -2.79
N ALA A 573 -15.83 10.73 -1.57
CA ALA A 573 -17.20 10.30 -1.34
C ALA A 573 -18.25 11.25 -1.98
N LEU A 574 -17.99 12.56 -1.98
CA LEU A 574 -18.83 13.57 -2.67
C LEU A 574 -18.76 13.41 -4.20
N LEU A 575 -17.57 13.27 -4.76
CA LEU A 575 -17.35 13.11 -6.21
C LEU A 575 -17.90 11.79 -6.74
N GLU A 576 -17.84 10.74 -5.96
CA GLU A 576 -18.41 9.43 -6.26
C GLU A 576 -19.92 9.34 -5.97
N ARG A 577 -20.56 10.46 -5.57
CA ARG A 577 -21.99 10.56 -5.20
C ARG A 577 -22.39 9.64 -4.04
N ASN A 578 -21.46 9.25 -3.20
CA ASN A 578 -21.70 8.44 -2.00
C ASN A 578 -22.31 9.24 -0.84
N CYS A 579 -22.21 10.55 -0.91
CA CYS A 579 -22.93 11.52 -0.09
C CYS A 579 -23.19 12.80 -0.90
N HIS A 580 -24.22 13.56 -0.50
CA HIS A 580 -24.60 14.80 -1.16
C HIS A 580 -23.81 15.98 -0.63
N LEU A 581 -23.49 15.95 0.67
CA LEU A 581 -22.76 17.01 1.37
C LEU A 581 -21.84 16.40 2.45
N ALA A 582 -20.80 17.14 2.84
CA ALA A 582 -19.87 16.79 3.89
C ALA A 582 -19.53 18.00 4.76
N VAL A 583 -19.29 17.79 6.05
CA VAL A 583 -18.93 18.86 6.98
C VAL A 583 -17.46 18.74 7.38
N HIS A 584 -16.75 19.85 7.26
CA HIS A 584 -15.34 19.96 7.62
C HIS A 584 -15.13 21.03 8.71
N SER A 585 -14.16 20.82 9.60
CA SER A 585 -13.55 21.95 10.29
C SER A 585 -12.82 22.78 9.24
N PHE A 586 -13.21 24.04 9.05
CA PHE A 586 -12.78 24.83 7.88
C PHE A 586 -11.26 25.07 7.84
N LYS A 587 -10.61 25.11 9.00
CA LYS A 587 -9.13 25.20 9.12
C LYS A 587 -8.39 24.00 8.55
N ASP A 588 -9.04 22.80 8.47
CA ASP A 588 -8.43 21.54 8.03
C ASP A 588 -8.69 21.26 6.53
N LEU A 589 -9.58 22.06 5.89
CA LEU A 589 -9.89 21.97 4.48
C LEU A 589 -8.79 22.66 3.64
N PRO A 590 -8.23 22.02 2.59
CA PRO A 590 -7.25 22.65 1.71
C PRO A 590 -7.75 23.99 1.13
N THR A 591 -6.84 24.94 0.93
CA THR A 591 -7.16 26.25 0.35
C THR A 591 -7.44 26.16 -1.14
N GLN A 592 -6.87 25.16 -1.84
CA GLN A 592 -7.12 24.91 -3.25
C GLN A 592 -8.51 24.33 -3.47
N PRO A 593 -9.29 24.86 -4.43
CA PRO A 593 -10.59 24.30 -4.79
C PRO A 593 -10.44 22.88 -5.37
N ALA A 594 -11.48 22.06 -5.20
CA ALA A 594 -11.56 20.76 -5.84
C ALA A 594 -12.58 20.82 -6.98
N SER A 595 -12.19 20.39 -8.18
CA SER A 595 -13.09 20.37 -9.35
C SER A 595 -14.36 19.56 -9.08
N GLY A 596 -15.54 20.10 -9.39
CA GLY A 596 -16.85 19.46 -9.17
C GLY A 596 -17.36 19.53 -7.73
N LEU A 597 -16.63 20.22 -6.82
CA LEU A 597 -17.04 20.45 -5.42
C LEU A 597 -17.09 21.96 -5.11
N LYS A 598 -18.05 22.35 -4.27
CA LYS A 598 -18.23 23.72 -3.80
C LYS A 598 -18.41 23.75 -2.28
N VAL A 599 -17.77 24.71 -1.60
CA VAL A 599 -18.16 25.07 -0.23
C VAL A 599 -19.48 25.83 -0.35
N ALA A 600 -20.56 25.12 -0.07
CA ALA A 600 -21.92 25.61 -0.31
C ALA A 600 -22.50 26.41 0.87
N ALA A 601 -21.98 26.15 2.11
CA ALA A 601 -22.36 26.94 3.28
C ALA A 601 -21.23 27.06 4.29
N ILE A 602 -21.18 28.21 4.96
CA ILE A 602 -20.28 28.49 6.11
C ILE A 602 -21.15 28.97 7.28
N PRO A 603 -21.58 28.07 8.15
CA PRO A 603 -22.43 28.41 9.31
C PRO A 603 -21.70 29.30 10.33
N SER A 604 -22.48 29.90 11.23
CA SER A 604 -21.99 30.77 12.30
C SER A 604 -20.81 30.15 13.08
N ARG A 605 -19.76 30.94 13.27
CA ARG A 605 -18.49 30.56 13.87
C ARG A 605 -18.61 30.31 15.35
N ALA A 606 -18.04 29.20 15.83
CA ALA A 606 -17.82 28.99 17.25
C ALA A 606 -16.55 29.72 17.71
N ASP A 607 -16.23 29.65 19.05
CA ASP A 607 -15.07 30.31 19.64
C ASP A 607 -13.77 29.95 18.88
N ALA A 608 -13.15 30.98 18.28
CA ALA A 608 -11.94 30.81 17.46
C ALA A 608 -10.67 30.63 18.30
N ARG A 609 -10.72 30.88 19.59
CA ARG A 609 -9.54 30.89 20.49
C ARG A 609 -8.91 29.53 20.67
N ASP A 610 -7.62 29.56 20.98
CA ASP A 610 -6.95 28.42 21.58
C ASP A 610 -7.18 28.41 23.09
N ALA A 611 -7.15 27.23 23.70
CA ALA A 611 -7.37 27.05 25.12
C ALA A 611 -6.23 26.22 25.74
N LEU A 612 -5.75 26.66 26.90
CA LEU A 612 -4.90 25.88 27.79
C LEU A 612 -5.77 24.92 28.60
N CYS A 613 -5.42 23.65 28.63
CA CYS A 613 -6.02 22.66 29.52
C CYS A 613 -4.95 22.18 30.49
N ALA A 614 -5.06 22.63 31.75
CA ALA A 614 -4.10 22.35 32.83
C ALA A 614 -4.86 22.09 34.14
N ALA A 615 -4.16 22.01 35.26
CA ALA A 615 -4.81 21.96 36.57
C ALA A 615 -5.70 23.20 36.79
N PRO A 616 -6.86 23.04 37.46
CA PRO A 616 -7.77 24.14 37.73
C PRO A 616 -7.06 25.37 38.32
N GLY A 617 -7.32 26.53 37.72
CA GLY A 617 -6.74 27.82 38.20
C GLY A 617 -5.35 28.12 37.66
N LEU A 618 -4.69 27.22 36.92
CA LEU A 618 -3.45 27.53 36.23
C LEU A 618 -3.71 28.22 34.88
N THR A 619 -2.96 29.29 34.63
CA THR A 619 -2.89 30.02 33.37
C THR A 619 -1.50 29.83 32.75
N LEU A 620 -1.31 30.28 31.50
CA LEU A 620 0.00 30.21 30.84
C LEU A 620 1.07 30.97 31.68
N GLU A 621 0.67 32.10 32.27
CA GLU A 621 1.56 32.92 33.12
C GLU A 621 1.95 32.19 34.42
N THR A 622 1.00 31.46 35.04
CA THR A 622 1.20 30.81 36.35
C THR A 622 1.67 29.34 36.23
N LEU A 623 1.84 28.80 35.01
CA LEU A 623 2.50 27.50 34.86
C LEU A 623 3.89 27.49 35.47
N PRO A 624 4.29 26.41 36.19
CA PRO A 624 5.63 26.29 36.77
C PRO A 624 6.74 26.49 35.72
N PRO A 625 7.88 27.08 36.11
CA PRO A 625 9.02 27.14 35.19
C PRO A 625 9.46 25.78 34.71
N GLY A 626 9.69 25.66 33.41
CA GLY A 626 10.07 24.40 32.77
C GLY A 626 8.95 23.38 32.63
N ALA A 627 7.68 23.76 32.84
CA ALA A 627 6.52 22.88 32.68
C ALA A 627 6.41 22.32 31.26
N THR A 628 5.89 21.08 31.13
CA THR A 628 5.71 20.38 29.86
C THR A 628 4.33 20.67 29.26
N VAL A 629 4.31 21.26 28.03
CA VAL A 629 3.09 21.67 27.34
C VAL A 629 2.95 20.88 26.04
N GLY A 630 1.87 20.13 25.91
CA GLY A 630 1.60 19.30 24.75
C GLY A 630 0.87 20.07 23.64
N THR A 631 1.44 20.07 22.43
CA THR A 631 0.77 20.54 21.20
C THR A 631 1.38 19.89 19.97
N GLY A 632 0.55 19.53 18.97
CA GLY A 632 1.03 19.07 17.65
C GLY A 632 0.99 20.18 16.59
N SER A 633 0.82 21.46 16.99
CA SER A 633 0.74 22.60 16.06
C SER A 633 2.00 23.45 16.18
N PRO A 634 2.81 23.57 15.12
CA PRO A 634 3.99 24.45 15.12
C PRO A 634 3.64 25.91 15.43
N ARG A 635 2.51 26.41 14.94
CA ARG A 635 2.01 27.77 15.24
C ARG A 635 1.81 27.98 16.74
N ARG A 636 1.13 27.01 17.42
CA ARG A 636 0.93 27.10 18.88
C ARG A 636 2.24 27.03 19.62
N ALA A 637 3.10 26.06 19.26
CA ALA A 637 4.41 25.88 19.86
C ALA A 637 5.22 27.17 19.82
N ALA A 638 5.32 27.79 18.66
CA ALA A 638 6.10 29.00 18.45
C ALA A 638 5.54 30.20 19.25
N GLN A 639 4.25 30.46 19.23
CA GLN A 639 3.62 31.56 19.97
C GLN A 639 3.73 31.36 21.50
N ILE A 640 3.60 30.14 21.98
CA ILE A 640 3.77 29.85 23.42
C ILE A 640 5.23 30.04 23.84
N LEU A 641 6.21 29.62 23.04
CA LEU A 641 7.63 29.84 23.31
C LEU A 641 7.99 31.32 23.28
N ALA A 642 7.35 32.12 22.42
CA ALA A 642 7.54 33.59 22.43
C ALA A 642 7.08 34.23 23.74
N LEU A 643 5.97 33.74 24.32
CA LEU A 643 5.44 34.23 25.59
C LEU A 643 6.16 33.65 26.83
N ARG A 644 6.56 32.36 26.74
CA ARG A 644 7.17 31.60 27.84
C ARG A 644 8.30 30.71 27.30
N PRO A 645 9.49 31.26 27.05
CA PRO A 645 10.64 30.53 26.49
C PRO A 645 11.20 29.45 27.40
N ASP A 646 10.83 29.45 28.68
CA ASP A 646 11.22 28.47 29.69
C ASP A 646 10.43 27.14 29.58
N LEU A 647 9.29 27.11 28.90
CA LEU A 647 8.45 25.94 28.82
C LEU A 647 9.01 24.86 27.84
N LYS A 648 8.68 23.59 28.11
CA LYS A 648 9.07 22.45 27.28
C LYS A 648 7.90 22.04 26.42
N ILE A 649 8.00 22.25 25.11
CA ILE A 649 6.97 21.83 24.16
C ILE A 649 7.15 20.35 23.80
N VAL A 650 6.06 19.58 23.88
CA VAL A 650 6.00 18.15 23.54
C VAL A 650 5.02 17.96 22.40
N ASP A 651 5.47 17.32 21.31
CA ASP A 651 4.56 16.96 20.19
C ASP A 651 3.56 15.89 20.65
N ILE A 652 2.27 16.14 20.42
CA ILE A 652 1.18 15.23 20.82
C ILE A 652 0.21 14.95 19.67
N ARG A 653 -0.36 13.74 19.67
CA ARG A 653 -1.32 13.24 18.69
C ARG A 653 -2.55 12.65 19.36
N GLY A 654 -3.55 12.34 18.54
CA GLY A 654 -4.81 11.76 18.96
C GLY A 654 -5.98 12.76 18.94
N ASN A 655 -7.17 12.26 19.26
CA ASN A 655 -8.37 13.08 19.40
C ASN A 655 -8.33 13.93 20.69
N VAL A 656 -9.30 14.83 20.86
CA VAL A 656 -9.35 15.73 22.02
C VAL A 656 -9.32 14.97 23.36
N PRO A 657 -10.15 13.93 23.61
CA PRO A 657 -10.10 13.15 24.85
C PRO A 657 -8.74 12.48 25.10
N THR A 658 -8.10 11.92 24.05
CA THR A 658 -6.78 11.28 24.16
C THR A 658 -5.70 12.29 24.60
N ARG A 659 -5.73 13.50 24.05
CA ARG A 659 -4.77 14.58 24.42
C ARG A 659 -5.00 15.08 25.85
N LEU A 660 -6.27 15.26 26.24
CA LEU A 660 -6.61 15.64 27.63
C LEU A 660 -6.15 14.59 28.65
N GLY A 661 -6.29 13.31 28.33
CA GLY A 661 -5.86 12.20 29.17
C GLY A 661 -4.34 12.13 29.42
N ARG A 662 -3.51 12.92 28.72
CA ARG A 662 -2.07 13.04 29.00
C ARG A 662 -1.75 14.07 30.07
N VAL A 663 -2.68 14.95 30.44
CA VAL A 663 -2.44 15.96 31.48
C VAL A 663 -2.51 15.32 32.86
N LYS A 664 -1.47 15.48 33.67
CA LYS A 664 -1.31 14.88 35.02
C LYS A 664 -2.50 15.10 35.94
N SER A 665 -3.11 16.28 35.85
CA SER A 665 -4.19 16.73 36.75
C SER A 665 -5.60 16.48 36.23
N ILE A 666 -5.74 15.98 34.98
CA ILE A 666 -7.04 15.76 34.35
C ILE A 666 -7.30 14.26 34.28
N THR A 667 -8.32 13.80 34.98
CA THR A 667 -8.88 12.46 34.79
C THR A 667 -9.75 12.51 33.53
N ALA A 668 -9.42 11.74 32.51
CA ALA A 668 -10.23 11.70 31.28
C ALA A 668 -11.66 11.28 31.64
N PRO A 669 -12.71 12.01 31.19
CA PRO A 669 -14.08 11.64 31.48
C PRO A 669 -14.36 10.24 30.93
N GLN A 670 -14.93 9.35 31.77
CA GLN A 670 -15.50 8.12 31.29
C GLN A 670 -16.61 8.49 30.30
N ALA A 671 -16.47 8.05 29.05
CA ALA A 671 -17.51 8.23 28.08
C ALA A 671 -18.65 7.28 28.42
N ASP A 672 -19.70 7.80 29.05
CA ASP A 672 -20.98 7.13 29.14
C ASP A 672 -21.61 7.12 27.72
N PHE A 673 -21.36 6.06 26.97
CA PHE A 673 -22.13 5.74 25.78
C PHE A 673 -23.22 4.76 26.14
N THR A 674 -24.40 5.28 26.38
CA THR A 674 -25.67 4.50 26.41
C THR A 674 -26.23 4.39 25.00
N ASP A 675 -25.56 3.70 24.11
CA ASP A 675 -26.16 3.08 22.94
C ASP A 675 -25.38 1.78 22.64
N GLY A 676 -25.89 0.71 23.13
CA GLY A 676 -25.73 -0.72 22.95
C GLY A 676 -24.56 -1.31 22.13
N ARG A 677 -23.49 -0.57 21.83
CA ARG A 677 -22.26 -1.07 21.18
C ARG A 677 -21.04 -0.78 22.04
N GLU A 678 -20.62 -1.79 22.81
CA GLU A 678 -19.32 -1.80 23.49
C GLU A 678 -18.16 -1.80 22.48
N THR A 679 -17.79 -0.63 21.97
CA THR A 679 -16.42 -0.40 21.53
C THR A 679 -15.67 0.13 22.73
N ARG A 680 -15.10 -0.75 23.52
CA ARG A 680 -14.02 -0.42 24.46
C ARG A 680 -12.80 0.06 23.64
N GLU A 681 -12.79 1.32 23.22
CA GLU A 681 -11.52 2.03 23.16
C GLU A 681 -10.99 2.05 24.60
N LYS A 682 -10.09 1.14 24.92
CA LYS A 682 -9.16 1.34 26.02
C LYS A 682 -8.50 2.68 25.72
N ILE A 683 -8.94 3.76 26.40
CA ILE A 683 -8.10 4.92 26.66
C ILE A 683 -6.83 4.25 27.18
N SER A 684 -5.80 4.15 26.31
CA SER A 684 -4.49 3.73 26.75
C SER A 684 -4.26 4.62 27.96
N GLN A 685 -3.91 4.05 29.10
CA GLN A 685 -3.39 4.80 30.23
C GLN A 685 -2.16 5.49 29.67
N GLY A 686 -2.38 6.60 28.93
CA GLY A 686 -1.37 7.49 28.45
C GLY A 686 -0.66 7.93 29.70
N ALA A 687 0.64 7.79 29.72
CA ALA A 687 1.43 8.30 30.81
C ALA A 687 0.93 9.72 31.05
N HIS A 688 0.35 10.00 32.22
CA HIS A 688 -0.03 11.33 32.67
C HIS A 688 1.27 12.12 32.86
N ASP A 689 1.88 12.53 31.74
CA ASP A 689 3.25 13.01 31.64
C ASP A 689 3.35 14.51 31.36
N LEU A 690 2.23 15.16 31.00
CA LEU A 690 2.18 16.57 30.65
C LEU A 690 1.57 17.42 31.77
N ASP A 691 2.09 18.64 31.93
CA ASP A 691 1.54 19.62 32.86
C ASP A 691 0.33 20.34 32.25
N ALA A 692 0.32 20.52 30.92
CA ALA A 692 -0.78 21.13 30.18
C ALA A 692 -0.83 20.65 28.72
N VAL A 693 -1.98 20.86 28.04
CA VAL A 693 -2.11 20.72 26.58
C VAL A 693 -2.84 21.93 26.02
N ILE A 694 -2.57 22.27 24.72
CA ILE A 694 -3.25 23.37 24.04
C ILE A 694 -4.18 22.80 22.97
N LEU A 695 -5.46 23.15 23.07
CA LEU A 695 -6.54 22.68 22.18
C LEU A 695 -7.34 23.86 21.64
N ALA A 696 -8.10 23.66 20.56
CA ALA A 696 -9.05 24.67 20.08
C ALA A 696 -10.30 24.70 20.98
N ALA A 697 -10.70 25.85 21.48
CA ALA A 697 -11.89 26.02 22.33
C ALA A 697 -13.15 25.45 21.70
N ALA A 698 -13.41 25.76 20.41
CA ALA A 698 -14.53 25.19 19.65
C ALA A 698 -14.57 23.67 19.64
N GLY A 699 -13.39 23.00 19.62
CA GLY A 699 -13.32 21.54 19.66
C GLY A 699 -13.74 20.97 21.02
N LEU A 700 -13.35 21.63 22.10
CA LEU A 700 -13.74 21.28 23.47
C LEU A 700 -15.24 21.48 23.69
N ASP A 701 -15.74 22.65 23.30
CA ASP A 701 -17.15 23.03 23.53
C ASP A 701 -18.12 22.11 22.79
N ARG A 702 -17.81 21.77 21.52
CA ARG A 702 -18.67 20.90 20.68
C ARG A 702 -18.85 19.50 21.25
N ILE A 703 -17.90 19.00 22.02
CA ILE A 703 -17.98 17.66 22.61
C ILE A 703 -18.26 17.70 24.12
N GLY A 704 -18.62 18.88 24.67
CA GLY A 704 -18.97 19.05 26.07
C GLY A 704 -17.81 19.03 27.05
N LEU A 705 -16.56 19.27 26.57
CA LEU A 705 -15.34 19.27 27.37
C LEU A 705 -14.80 20.69 27.66
N GLY A 706 -15.56 21.73 27.39
CA GLY A 706 -15.17 23.14 27.61
C GLY A 706 -14.74 23.49 29.03
N ALA A 707 -15.28 22.78 30.04
CA ALA A 707 -14.90 22.96 31.45
C ALA A 707 -13.44 22.55 31.80
N TYR A 708 -12.77 21.80 30.91
CA TYR A 708 -11.35 21.46 31.09
C TYR A 708 -10.39 22.55 30.61
N ALA A 709 -10.88 23.61 29.94
CA ALA A 709 -10.08 24.79 29.63
C ALA A 709 -9.84 25.61 30.90
N SER A 710 -8.59 25.61 31.37
CA SER A 710 -8.18 26.47 32.50
C SER A 710 -8.02 27.92 32.11
N GLU A 711 -7.73 28.16 30.80
CA GLU A 711 -7.60 29.50 30.20
C GLU A 711 -8.00 29.43 28.72
N ARG A 712 -8.60 30.51 28.19
CA ARG A 712 -8.80 30.74 26.76
C ARG A 712 -8.00 31.95 26.35
N PHE A 713 -7.05 31.75 25.42
CA PHE A 713 -6.11 32.83 25.06
C PHE A 713 -6.80 33.96 24.32
N ASP A 714 -6.37 35.17 24.63
CA ASP A 714 -6.75 36.34 23.85
C ASP A 714 -6.17 36.22 22.43
N PRO A 715 -6.99 36.40 21.36
CA PRO A 715 -6.48 36.37 19.99
C PRO A 715 -5.41 37.43 19.69
N GLU A 716 -5.34 38.52 20.46
CA GLU A 716 -4.27 39.50 20.33
C GLU A 716 -2.92 38.96 20.81
N GLN A 717 -2.93 38.01 21.77
CA GLN A 717 -1.72 37.37 22.31
C GLN A 717 -1.36 36.11 21.53
N VAL A 718 -2.36 35.22 21.26
CA VAL A 718 -2.16 33.96 20.56
C VAL A 718 -3.13 33.93 19.40
N LEU A 719 -2.65 34.29 18.21
CA LEU A 719 -3.45 34.27 16.99
C LEU A 719 -3.89 32.84 16.63
N PRO A 720 -5.18 32.61 16.44
CA PRO A 720 -5.72 31.30 16.04
C PRO A 720 -5.18 30.79 14.70
N ALA A 721 -5.44 29.53 14.40
CA ALA A 721 -5.29 29.03 13.04
C ALA A 721 -6.35 29.67 12.13
N PRO A 722 -6.02 29.98 10.87
CA PRO A 722 -6.99 30.52 9.91
C PRO A 722 -8.26 29.68 9.82
N ALA A 723 -9.42 30.29 9.94
CA ALA A 723 -10.76 29.71 10.01
C ALA A 723 -10.98 28.74 11.20
N GLN A 724 -10.22 28.83 12.27
CA GLN A 724 -10.48 28.06 13.48
C GLN A 724 -11.83 28.42 14.08
N GLY A 725 -12.63 27.43 14.48
CA GLY A 725 -13.99 27.59 14.98
C GLY A 725 -15.06 27.56 13.89
N ALA A 726 -14.77 27.91 12.65
CA ALA A 726 -15.69 27.82 11.52
C ALA A 726 -15.85 26.38 11.00
N LEU A 727 -17.04 26.07 10.49
CA LEU A 727 -17.35 24.87 9.71
C LEU A 727 -17.49 25.24 8.24
N ALA A 728 -17.14 24.30 7.35
CA ALA A 728 -17.45 24.37 5.93
C ALA A 728 -18.34 23.20 5.56
N VAL A 729 -19.45 23.47 4.90
CA VAL A 729 -20.31 22.46 4.28
C VAL A 729 -19.92 22.37 2.81
N GLU A 730 -19.28 21.29 2.40
CA GLU A 730 -18.86 21.04 1.03
C GLU A 730 -19.91 20.13 0.37
N ALA A 731 -20.34 20.43 -0.85
CA ALA A 731 -21.28 19.65 -1.63
C ALA A 731 -20.77 19.46 -3.05
N SER A 732 -21.19 18.38 -3.74
CA SER A 732 -20.94 18.25 -5.16
C SER A 732 -21.86 19.18 -5.94
N GLU A 733 -21.35 19.81 -7.01
CA GLU A 733 -22.14 20.67 -7.90
C GLU A 733 -23.36 19.91 -8.44
N ALA A 734 -23.15 18.62 -8.79
CA ALA A 734 -24.24 17.76 -9.26
C ALA A 734 -25.35 17.52 -8.21
N ALA A 735 -25.01 17.48 -6.92
CA ALA A 735 -26.01 17.34 -5.86
C ALA A 735 -26.81 18.64 -5.66
N LEU A 736 -26.17 19.80 -5.78
CA LEU A 736 -26.82 21.09 -5.69
C LEU A 736 -27.79 21.33 -6.89
N ASP A 737 -27.40 20.90 -8.09
CA ASP A 737 -28.24 20.98 -9.28
C ASP A 737 -29.45 20.03 -9.19
N ALA A 738 -29.25 18.82 -8.63
CA ALA A 738 -30.30 17.82 -8.48
C ALA A 738 -31.30 18.14 -7.35
N HIS A 739 -30.86 18.90 -6.31
CA HIS A 739 -31.65 19.22 -5.12
C HIS A 739 -31.70 20.75 -4.87
N PRO A 740 -32.55 21.51 -5.61
CA PRO A 740 -32.67 22.98 -5.45
C PRO A 740 -33.02 23.39 -4.00
N ASP A 741 -33.85 22.60 -3.31
CA ASP A 741 -34.25 22.87 -1.92
C ASP A 741 -33.05 22.77 -0.97
N LEU A 742 -32.12 21.82 -1.22
CA LEU A 742 -30.86 21.72 -0.49
C LEU A 742 -29.99 22.96 -0.75
N ALA A 743 -29.88 23.40 -2.01
CA ALA A 743 -29.11 24.59 -2.37
C ALA A 743 -29.64 25.83 -1.65
N ALA A 744 -30.96 26.05 -1.63
CA ALA A 744 -31.60 27.14 -0.93
C ALA A 744 -31.36 27.07 0.59
N ALA A 745 -31.55 25.92 1.21
CA ALA A 745 -31.31 25.75 2.65
C ALA A 745 -29.85 25.99 3.05
N LEU A 746 -28.89 25.61 2.19
CA LEU A 746 -27.46 25.86 2.42
C LEU A 746 -27.14 27.36 2.26
N GLU A 747 -27.82 28.07 1.35
CA GLU A 747 -27.66 29.52 1.19
C GLU A 747 -28.13 30.25 2.46
N GLU A 748 -29.30 29.88 3.02
CA GLU A 748 -29.81 30.40 4.27
C GLU A 748 -28.94 30.07 5.49
N LEU A 749 -28.17 28.95 5.44
CA LEU A 749 -27.28 28.54 6.51
C LEU A 749 -25.97 29.37 6.55
N ASN A 750 -25.66 30.14 5.51
CA ASN A 750 -24.48 30.99 5.48
C ASN A 750 -24.58 32.12 6.50
N ASP A 751 -23.54 32.26 7.30
CA ASP A 751 -23.32 33.42 8.16
C ASP A 751 -22.33 34.39 7.51
N LEU A 752 -22.81 35.54 7.13
CA LEU A 752 -22.03 36.55 6.40
C LEU A 752 -20.74 36.93 7.11
N ALA A 753 -20.79 37.19 8.41
CA ALA A 753 -19.61 37.58 9.18
C ALA A 753 -18.56 36.45 9.21
N THR A 754 -19.03 35.22 9.41
CA THR A 754 -18.15 34.03 9.38
C THR A 754 -17.55 33.78 8.02
N ALA A 755 -18.34 33.92 6.95
CA ALA A 755 -17.91 33.74 5.58
C ALA A 755 -16.81 34.74 5.20
N LEU A 756 -17.01 36.05 5.51
CA LEU A 756 -16.03 37.11 5.21
C LEU A 756 -14.73 36.92 6.05
N THR A 757 -14.86 36.70 7.36
CA THR A 757 -13.68 36.54 8.25
C THR A 757 -12.88 35.32 7.87
N SER A 758 -13.51 34.16 7.67
CA SER A 758 -12.80 32.94 7.31
C SER A 758 -12.20 32.98 5.89
N THR A 759 -12.84 33.70 4.94
CA THR A 759 -12.28 33.90 3.59
C THR A 759 -11.01 34.74 3.65
N ALA A 760 -11.01 35.87 4.37
CA ALA A 760 -9.84 36.72 4.55
C ALA A 760 -8.68 35.95 5.21
N GLU A 761 -8.93 35.21 6.31
CA GLU A 761 -7.96 34.42 7.01
C GLU A 761 -7.35 33.31 6.12
N ARG A 762 -8.17 32.60 5.36
CA ARG A 762 -7.73 31.53 4.46
C ARG A 762 -6.97 32.03 3.24
N ALA A 763 -7.29 33.23 2.76
CA ALA A 763 -6.57 33.88 1.68
C ALA A 763 -5.11 34.17 2.06
N VAL A 764 -4.84 34.47 3.34
CA VAL A 764 -3.45 34.57 3.85
C VAL A 764 -2.68 33.27 3.62
N LEU A 765 -3.24 32.11 3.99
CA LEU A 765 -2.57 30.81 3.77
C LEU A 765 -2.39 30.49 2.28
N ALA A 766 -3.39 30.81 1.46
CA ALA A 766 -3.36 30.54 0.03
C ALA A 766 -2.24 31.32 -0.66
N GLU A 767 -2.14 32.63 -0.40
CA GLU A 767 -1.12 33.50 -0.97
C GLU A 767 0.31 33.16 -0.49
N LEU A 768 0.45 32.80 0.78
CA LEU A 768 1.72 32.32 1.34
C LEU A 768 2.11 30.93 0.84
N ASN A 769 1.26 30.24 0.09
CA ASN A 769 1.42 28.81 -0.24
C ASN A 769 1.74 27.94 1.00
N ALA A 770 1.17 28.32 2.15
CA ALA A 770 1.48 27.70 3.43
C ALA A 770 0.50 26.56 3.76
N GLY A 771 1.04 25.42 4.24
CA GLY A 771 0.24 24.31 4.72
C GLY A 771 -0.11 24.42 6.21
N CYS A 772 -0.95 23.48 6.72
CA CYS A 772 -1.35 23.40 8.14
C CYS A 772 -0.16 23.23 9.12
N ALA A 773 1.03 22.89 8.63
CA ALA A 773 2.26 22.73 9.40
C ALA A 773 3.08 24.04 9.50
N ALA A 774 2.71 25.08 8.77
CA ALA A 774 3.41 26.37 8.85
C ALA A 774 3.06 27.11 10.17
N PRO A 775 4.01 27.82 10.76
CA PRO A 775 3.77 28.60 11.97
C PRO A 775 3.10 29.95 11.62
N VAL A 776 1.94 29.89 10.99
CA VAL A 776 1.14 31.02 10.52
C VAL A 776 -0.15 31.09 11.34
N GLY A 777 -0.42 32.25 11.95
CA GLY A 777 -1.69 32.60 12.60
C GLY A 777 -2.42 33.66 11.80
N ALA A 778 -3.77 33.59 11.75
CA ALA A 778 -4.57 34.69 11.22
C ALA A 778 -5.94 34.72 11.91
N PHE A 779 -6.40 35.91 12.21
CA PHE A 779 -7.67 36.14 12.85
C PHE A 779 -8.33 37.41 12.30
N ALA A 780 -9.54 37.27 11.84
CA ALA A 780 -10.37 38.39 11.36
C ALA A 780 -11.61 38.55 12.23
N GLN A 781 -12.02 39.80 12.41
CA GLN A 781 -13.24 40.20 13.14
C GLN A 781 -14.05 41.16 12.29
N MET A 782 -15.36 41.03 12.42
CA MET A 782 -16.32 42.00 11.81
C MET A 782 -16.97 42.82 12.92
N GLU A 783 -16.64 44.09 12.98
CA GLU A 783 -17.24 45.01 13.94
C GLU A 783 -17.78 46.25 13.25
N ARG A 784 -19.10 46.54 13.46
CA ARG A 784 -19.77 47.71 12.92
C ARG A 784 -19.58 47.92 11.39
N GLY A 785 -19.53 46.82 10.64
CA GLY A 785 -19.33 46.82 9.19
C GLY A 785 -17.87 46.89 8.74
N THR A 786 -16.91 46.95 9.66
CA THR A 786 -15.47 46.91 9.35
C THR A 786 -14.93 45.49 9.56
N LEU A 787 -14.33 44.91 8.52
CA LEU A 787 -13.57 43.65 8.57
C LEU A 787 -12.12 43.97 8.86
N THR A 788 -11.62 43.61 10.05
CA THR A 788 -10.23 43.78 10.44
C THR A 788 -9.56 42.41 10.44
N LEU A 789 -8.42 42.25 9.75
CA LEU A 789 -7.62 41.04 9.68
C LEU A 789 -6.23 41.29 10.28
N THR A 790 -5.83 40.44 11.23
CA THR A 790 -4.46 40.40 11.75
C THR A 790 -3.88 39.03 11.42
N ALA A 791 -2.65 39.01 10.88
CA ALA A 791 -1.94 37.75 10.59
C ALA A 791 -0.48 37.83 11.03
N THR A 792 0.10 36.67 11.35
CA THR A 792 1.50 36.56 11.80
C THR A 792 2.20 35.35 11.19
N ILE A 793 3.52 35.51 10.95
CA ILE A 793 4.48 34.45 10.72
C ILE A 793 5.51 34.53 11.86
N ILE A 794 5.75 33.40 12.52
CA ILE A 794 6.65 33.35 13.68
C ILE A 794 7.69 32.23 13.48
N SER A 795 8.96 32.47 13.90
CA SER A 795 9.99 31.43 13.87
C SER A 795 9.64 30.30 14.85
N LEU A 796 10.03 29.05 14.52
CA LEU A 796 9.65 27.85 15.29
C LEU A 796 10.13 27.89 16.75
N ASP A 797 11.20 28.65 17.05
CA ASP A 797 11.73 28.88 18.36
C ASP A 797 11.05 30.06 19.14
N GLY A 798 10.12 30.76 18.47
CA GLY A 798 9.38 31.89 19.03
C GLY A 798 10.18 33.17 19.18
N THR A 799 11.43 33.24 18.68
CA THR A 799 12.32 34.41 18.92
C THR A 799 12.09 35.59 17.98
N ARG A 800 11.49 35.32 16.79
CA ARG A 800 11.21 36.36 15.78
C ARG A 800 9.79 36.23 15.28
N GLU A 801 9.09 37.35 15.16
CA GLU A 801 7.71 37.43 14.66
C GLU A 801 7.58 38.59 13.68
N VAL A 802 6.82 38.36 12.60
CA VAL A 802 6.28 39.43 11.74
C VAL A 802 4.78 39.37 11.85
N ARG A 803 4.16 40.50 12.25
CA ARG A 803 2.71 40.63 12.43
C ARG A 803 2.22 41.87 11.67
N ILE A 804 1.17 41.67 10.83
CA ILE A 804 0.54 42.71 10.02
C ILE A 804 -0.95 42.70 10.32
N SER A 805 -1.53 43.90 10.41
CA SER A 805 -2.98 44.11 10.53
C SER A 805 -3.44 45.11 9.48
N ASP A 806 -4.57 44.79 8.84
CA ASP A 806 -5.22 45.69 7.85
C ASP A 806 -6.75 45.56 7.98
N SER A 807 -7.49 46.48 7.42
CA SER A 807 -8.96 46.51 7.54
C SER A 807 -9.64 47.01 6.30
N LEU A 808 -10.87 46.51 6.10
CA LEU A 808 -11.74 46.83 4.99
C LEU A 808 -13.13 47.22 5.51
N GLN A 809 -13.70 48.33 5.02
CA GLN A 809 -15.10 48.65 5.27
C GLN A 809 -15.98 47.81 4.32
N ALA A 810 -16.84 46.97 4.86
CA ALA A 810 -17.78 46.21 4.06
C ALA A 810 -18.83 47.17 3.44
N ASP A 811 -19.03 47.03 2.15
CA ASP A 811 -20.04 47.84 1.40
C ASP A 811 -21.37 47.05 1.34
N PRO A 812 -22.41 47.55 2.02
CA PRO A 812 -23.70 46.86 2.06
C PRO A 812 -24.45 46.85 0.71
N GLU A 813 -24.01 47.62 -0.29
CA GLU A 813 -24.59 47.64 -1.63
C GLU A 813 -24.05 46.55 -2.53
N LYS A 814 -22.96 45.87 -2.12
CA LYS A 814 -22.33 44.76 -2.87
C LYS A 814 -23.05 43.44 -2.66
N THR A 815 -23.00 42.61 -3.68
CA THR A 815 -23.46 41.21 -3.58
C THR A 815 -22.57 40.39 -2.63
N PHE A 816 -23.10 39.28 -2.11
CA PHE A 816 -22.36 38.38 -1.27
C PHE A 816 -21.03 37.88 -1.90
N ALA A 817 -21.06 37.59 -3.22
CA ALA A 817 -19.85 37.18 -3.95
C ALA A 817 -18.82 38.32 -4.02
N GLU A 818 -19.21 39.54 -4.32
CA GLU A 818 -18.31 40.70 -4.37
C GLU A 818 -17.69 41.01 -2.98
N MET A 819 -18.45 40.82 -1.90
CA MET A 819 -17.93 40.97 -0.54
C MET A 819 -16.91 39.88 -0.21
N LEU A 820 -17.13 38.65 -0.65
CA LEU A 820 -16.14 37.55 -0.49
C LEU A 820 -14.85 37.82 -1.27
N ASP A 821 -14.96 38.38 -2.48
CA ASP A 821 -13.79 38.76 -3.28
C ASP A 821 -12.97 39.84 -2.60
N GLN A 822 -13.62 40.87 -2.04
CA GLN A 822 -12.93 41.91 -1.25
C GLN A 822 -12.28 41.36 0.01
N ALA A 823 -12.91 40.43 0.72
CA ALA A 823 -12.32 39.76 1.88
C ALA A 823 -11.08 38.93 1.49
N ARG A 824 -11.13 38.30 0.30
CA ARG A 824 -9.99 37.57 -0.25
C ARG A 824 -8.83 38.52 -0.58
N GLU A 825 -9.10 39.62 -1.27
CA GLU A 825 -8.09 40.64 -1.59
C GLU A 825 -7.40 41.24 -0.34
N LEU A 826 -8.17 41.48 0.74
CA LEU A 826 -7.62 41.88 2.03
C LEU A 826 -6.62 40.81 2.56
N GLY A 827 -6.99 39.52 2.52
CA GLY A 827 -6.13 38.43 2.95
C GLY A 827 -4.83 38.34 2.14
N GLU A 828 -4.93 38.45 0.80
CA GLU A 828 -3.80 38.43 -0.11
C GLU A 828 -2.87 39.66 0.12
N SER A 829 -3.45 40.82 0.36
CA SER A 829 -2.69 42.05 0.67
C SER A 829 -1.89 41.89 1.95
N VAL A 830 -2.52 41.40 3.03
CA VAL A 830 -1.84 41.15 4.31
C VAL A 830 -0.75 40.10 4.17
N ALA A 831 -0.97 39.05 3.38
CA ALA A 831 0.05 38.02 3.12
C ALA A 831 1.28 38.59 2.40
N ARG A 832 1.08 39.41 1.37
CA ARG A 832 2.18 40.08 0.66
C ARG A 832 2.96 40.99 1.59
N ALA A 833 2.27 41.76 2.43
CA ALA A 833 2.91 42.65 3.42
C ALA A 833 3.74 41.85 4.45
N LEU A 834 3.27 40.67 4.87
CA LEU A 834 4.05 39.76 5.73
C LEU A 834 5.35 39.30 5.05
N LEU A 835 5.29 38.96 3.75
CA LEU A 835 6.49 38.54 2.99
C LEU A 835 7.47 39.71 2.79
N GLU A 836 6.96 40.90 2.44
CA GLU A 836 7.77 42.11 2.29
C GLU A 836 8.46 42.52 3.60
N ALA A 837 7.80 42.25 4.74
CA ALA A 837 8.39 42.49 6.07
C ALA A 837 9.37 41.36 6.51
N GLY A 838 9.73 40.41 5.62
CA GLY A 838 10.72 39.39 5.91
C GLY A 838 10.14 38.10 6.55
N GLY A 839 8.81 37.97 6.58
CA GLY A 839 8.14 36.77 7.16
C GLY A 839 8.56 35.47 6.50
N GLY A 840 8.85 35.46 5.19
CA GLY A 840 9.31 34.27 4.45
C GLY A 840 10.66 33.71 4.89
N GLU A 841 11.46 34.48 5.61
CA GLU A 841 12.76 34.04 6.16
C GLU A 841 12.64 33.40 7.55
N LEU A 842 11.48 33.51 8.20
CA LEU A 842 11.28 33.05 9.58
C LEU A 842 10.94 31.55 9.65
N ALA A 843 10.32 31.00 8.62
CA ALA A 843 9.88 29.61 8.63
C ALA A 843 9.79 29.04 7.21
N ASP A 844 9.99 27.74 7.07
CA ASP A 844 9.67 27.01 5.84
C ASP A 844 8.13 26.97 5.67
N LEU A 845 7.64 27.75 4.73
CA LEU A 845 6.21 27.84 4.41
C LEU A 845 5.72 26.68 3.52
N GLY A 846 6.61 25.72 3.14
CA GLY A 846 6.29 24.56 2.32
C GLY A 846 6.42 24.77 0.81
N ALA A 847 6.86 25.94 0.34
CA ALA A 847 6.99 26.29 -1.08
C ALA A 847 8.20 25.65 -1.78
N SER A 848 9.16 25.02 -1.07
CA SER A 848 10.43 24.56 -1.65
C SER A 848 10.39 23.18 -2.32
N LYS A 849 9.30 22.42 -2.26
CA LYS A 849 9.21 21.08 -2.89
C LYS A 849 8.54 21.02 -4.26
N ALA A 850 8.09 22.14 -4.80
CA ALA A 850 7.43 22.18 -6.12
C ALA A 850 8.35 22.65 -7.28
N ARG A 851 9.65 22.86 -7.03
CA ARG A 851 10.66 23.19 -8.06
C ARG A 851 11.82 22.19 -7.99
N GLY A 852 11.60 21.00 -8.54
CA GLY A 852 12.62 19.98 -8.74
C GLY A 852 12.06 18.84 -9.60
#